data_3d1dd973f3de2f37afcdabf551e2dc26
#
_entry.id   3d1dd973f3de2f37afcdabf551e2dc26
#
_cell.length_a   1.000
_cell.length_b   1.000
_cell.length_c   1.000
_cell.angle_alpha   90.00
_cell.angle_beta   90.00
_cell.angle_gamma   90.00
#
_symmetry.space_group_name_H-M   'P 1'
#
loop_
_entity.id
_entity.type
_entity.pdbx_description
1 polymer ?
#
loop_
_entity_poly.entity_id
_entity_poly.type
_entity_poly.pdbx_seq_one_letter_code
_entity_poly.pdbx_strand_id
1 'polypeptide(L)'
;MRYPALAPCALLFFATYATVSQLAAAADRDWGFYLGDKSASHYSTLGQITPENVTRLEVAWTWNAGDARGDSTQIQCNPLIIDGVLYGTTPQLRVVALDAGTGRELWRYEPQGATGLNRGLAFWSDGAERRILFGAGPWLQAIDARTGRLIETFGNQGRVDLGEGLERDVSGLAIQANTPGVVFRDLIVMGMRVGEGPAPSAPGHIRAFDVRTGRLVWRFRTIPHPGEPGYETWPADAWQRIGGANVWSGMTVDEERGLLFCPVGSAAFDFWGGNRHGDNLYANCLLVLDAATGRRVWHYQFVRHDLWDRDPPAAPNLITIRRDGRDIPAVAQVTKSGHVFVFHRETGEPLFPIEEVLVPTSDLAGEATAPTQRLPTKPAPFARQLFTAEEITDRTPETRRAVLERFARLRPHTFFGPPSVEGTIIFPGFDGGAEWGGAAADPDGILYVNSNEMAWILSMIESGGATSLGQQVYLQNCAGCHGADRAGNAAASIPSLVNLQERLTREQALEVVTKGRAVMPPWGFLSEAQREAVVGHLLGEPETRPPPPGAPKPAEPGWATYIPDAHKPGIPTPPYTHTGYNRFLDPDGYPAVKPPWGTLNAINLNTGEYLWRVPLGEFPELTARGIPKTGTENYGGPIVTAGGLLFIGASKDEHFRAFDRRTGRELWRHKLPAGGYATPASYEAGGRQFVVIACGGGKMGTKSGDAYVAFALPE
;
A
#
# COMPACT_ATOMS: atom_id res chain seq x y z
N MET A 1 -14.00 1.85 -80.79
CA MET A 1 -13.67 2.65 -79.62
C MET A 1 -13.28 1.69 -78.52
N ARG A 2 -12.03 1.74 -78.11
CA ARG A 2 -11.42 0.78 -77.14
C ARG A 2 -11.48 1.38 -75.71
N TYR A 3 -12.01 0.65 -74.75
CA TYR A 3 -11.89 0.96 -73.31
C TYR A 3 -10.52 0.57 -72.80
N PRO A 4 -9.88 1.37 -71.91
CA PRO A 4 -8.66 0.93 -71.20
C PRO A 4 -8.99 0.18 -69.90
N ALA A 5 -8.14 -0.84 -69.64
CA ALA A 5 -8.21 -1.74 -68.49
C ALA A 5 -7.86 -1.06 -67.17
N LEU A 6 -8.62 -1.38 -66.11
CA LEU A 6 -8.29 -1.07 -64.72
C LEU A 6 -7.28 -2.12 -64.19
N ALA A 7 -6.13 -1.66 -63.74
CA ALA A 7 -5.15 -2.45 -62.98
C ALA A 7 -5.46 -2.50 -61.50
N PRO A 8 -5.06 -3.53 -60.73
CA PRO A 8 -5.63 -3.84 -59.42
C PRO A 8 -4.91 -3.12 -58.28
N CYS A 9 -5.70 -2.49 -57.44
CA CYS A 9 -5.32 -1.89 -56.13
C CYS A 9 -5.56 -2.91 -55.01
N ALA A 10 -4.83 -4.03 -55.00
CA ALA A 10 -5.04 -5.12 -54.03
C ALA A 10 -3.84 -5.46 -53.14
N LEU A 11 -2.75 -4.70 -53.16
CA LEU A 11 -1.49 -5.06 -52.44
C LEU A 11 -1.14 -4.20 -51.22
N LEU A 12 -1.92 -3.19 -50.85
CA LEU A 12 -1.61 -2.29 -49.73
C LEU A 12 -2.33 -2.60 -48.41
N PHE A 13 -3.37 -3.46 -48.43
CA PHE A 13 -4.12 -3.78 -47.21
C PHE A 13 -3.57 -4.93 -46.37
N PHE A 14 -2.71 -5.79 -46.93
CA PHE A 14 -2.16 -6.93 -46.19
C PHE A 14 -0.93 -6.59 -45.32
N ALA A 15 -0.18 -5.55 -45.64
CA ALA A 15 1.02 -5.16 -44.87
C ALA A 15 0.67 -4.42 -43.57
N THR A 16 -0.45 -3.68 -43.55
CA THR A 16 -0.91 -2.96 -42.33
C THR A 16 -1.57 -3.89 -41.31
N TYR A 17 -2.27 -4.93 -41.75
CA TYR A 17 -2.84 -5.93 -40.82
C TYR A 17 -1.79 -6.81 -40.15
N ALA A 18 -0.72 -7.18 -40.85
CA ALA A 18 0.36 -7.97 -40.29
C ALA A 18 1.17 -7.18 -39.24
N THR A 19 1.40 -5.90 -39.42
CA THR A 19 2.15 -5.05 -38.47
C THR A 19 1.34 -4.73 -37.24
N VAL A 20 0.03 -4.48 -37.33
CA VAL A 20 -0.86 -4.27 -36.18
C VAL A 20 -1.04 -5.55 -35.37
N SER A 21 -1.16 -6.69 -36.03
CA SER A 21 -1.27 -8.01 -35.38
C SER A 21 0.05 -8.43 -34.69
N GLN A 22 1.22 -8.10 -35.23
CA GLN A 22 2.50 -8.36 -34.59
C GLN A 22 2.80 -7.43 -33.41
N LEU A 23 2.37 -6.16 -33.46
CA LEU A 23 2.49 -5.23 -32.33
C LEU A 23 1.53 -5.61 -31.19
N ALA A 24 0.31 -6.04 -31.49
CA ALA A 24 -0.62 -6.55 -30.50
C ALA A 24 -0.12 -7.86 -29.86
N ALA A 25 0.42 -8.79 -30.66
CA ALA A 25 0.99 -10.05 -30.17
C ALA A 25 2.28 -9.87 -29.33
N ALA A 26 3.02 -8.77 -29.52
CA ALA A 26 4.18 -8.45 -28.68
C ALA A 26 3.73 -7.85 -27.32
N ALA A 27 2.69 -7.03 -27.31
CA ALA A 27 2.14 -6.44 -26.09
C ALA A 27 1.55 -7.49 -25.14
N ASP A 28 0.97 -8.58 -25.66
CA ASP A 28 0.40 -9.67 -24.86
C ASP A 28 1.47 -10.58 -24.19
N ARG A 29 2.74 -10.39 -24.51
CA ARG A 29 3.87 -11.16 -23.98
C ARG A 29 4.69 -10.43 -22.93
N ASP A 30 4.43 -9.14 -22.78
CA ASP A 30 5.09 -8.25 -21.84
C ASP A 30 4.31 -8.15 -20.51
N TRP A 31 4.95 -7.60 -19.49
CA TRP A 31 4.33 -7.11 -18.25
C TRP A 31 4.58 -5.60 -18.17
N GLY A 32 3.95 -4.86 -19.09
CA GLY A 32 4.30 -3.48 -19.42
C GLY A 32 3.76 -2.42 -18.46
N PHE A 33 2.90 -2.81 -17.51
CA PHE A 33 2.30 -1.90 -16.54
C PHE A 33 2.42 -2.48 -15.13
N TYR A 34 2.39 -1.58 -14.14
CA TYR A 34 2.28 -1.98 -12.75
C TYR A 34 1.03 -2.85 -12.55
N LEU A 35 1.22 -4.04 -11.95
CA LEU A 35 0.18 -5.05 -11.74
C LEU A 35 -0.40 -5.64 -13.04
N GLY A 36 0.40 -5.69 -14.11
CA GLY A 36 0.11 -6.37 -15.36
C GLY A 36 -0.39 -5.45 -16.47
N ASP A 37 -1.49 -4.78 -16.23
CA ASP A 37 -2.12 -3.86 -17.15
C ASP A 37 -2.73 -2.64 -16.45
N LYS A 38 -3.28 -1.71 -17.20
CA LYS A 38 -3.91 -0.49 -16.66
C LYS A 38 -5.20 -0.75 -15.88
N SER A 39 -5.74 -1.97 -15.97
CA SER A 39 -6.89 -2.46 -15.19
C SER A 39 -6.49 -3.07 -13.85
N ALA A 40 -5.19 -3.17 -13.57
CA ALA A 40 -4.61 -3.92 -12.44
C ALA A 40 -5.19 -5.35 -12.37
N SER A 41 -5.29 -6.02 -13.52
CA SER A 41 -5.90 -7.36 -13.58
C SER A 41 -5.02 -8.44 -12.93
N HIS A 42 -3.70 -8.23 -12.85
CA HIS A 42 -2.72 -9.24 -12.46
C HIS A 42 -2.84 -10.52 -13.30
N TYR A 43 -3.34 -10.39 -14.52
CA TYR A 43 -3.57 -11.49 -15.44
C TYR A 43 -2.52 -11.52 -16.55
N SER A 44 -2.02 -12.73 -16.84
CA SER A 44 -1.15 -12.97 -17.99
C SER A 44 -1.86 -13.88 -19.00
N THR A 45 -1.87 -13.50 -20.26
CA THR A 45 -2.39 -14.31 -21.36
C THR A 45 -1.52 -15.51 -21.70
N LEU A 46 -0.33 -15.63 -21.10
CA LEU A 46 0.60 -16.72 -21.31
C LEU A 46 0.10 -18.03 -20.69
N GLY A 47 0.22 -19.12 -21.44
CA GLY A 47 -0.30 -20.43 -21.06
C GLY A 47 0.70 -21.57 -21.25
N GLN A 48 2.00 -21.33 -21.39
CA GLN A 48 3.01 -22.37 -21.53
C GLN A 48 3.18 -23.18 -20.23
N ILE A 49 3.07 -22.52 -19.08
CA ILE A 49 3.12 -23.15 -17.77
C ILE A 49 1.70 -23.48 -17.34
N THR A 50 1.43 -24.80 -17.12
CA THR A 50 0.10 -25.34 -16.83
C THR A 50 0.11 -26.23 -15.57
N PRO A 51 -1.05 -26.64 -15.03
CA PRO A 51 -1.11 -27.59 -13.90
C PRO A 51 -0.38 -28.92 -14.16
N GLU A 52 -0.28 -29.37 -15.42
CA GLU A 52 0.35 -30.63 -15.79
C GLU A 52 1.88 -30.55 -15.81
N ASN A 53 2.46 -29.36 -16.02
CA ASN A 53 3.91 -29.21 -16.17
C ASN A 53 4.57 -28.32 -15.10
N VAL A 54 3.79 -27.63 -14.25
CA VAL A 54 4.30 -26.69 -13.24
C VAL A 54 5.29 -27.32 -12.25
N THR A 55 5.19 -28.62 -12.01
CA THR A 55 6.13 -29.35 -11.13
C THR A 55 7.55 -29.42 -11.70
N ARG A 56 7.72 -29.07 -12.98
CA ARG A 56 9.02 -29.01 -13.67
C ARG A 56 9.63 -27.61 -13.64
N LEU A 57 8.95 -26.60 -13.03
CA LEU A 57 9.52 -25.28 -12.91
C LEU A 57 10.81 -25.30 -12.11
N GLU A 58 11.82 -24.65 -12.67
CA GLU A 58 13.12 -24.46 -12.04
C GLU A 58 13.54 -22.99 -12.08
N VAL A 59 14.54 -22.62 -11.28
CA VAL A 59 15.15 -21.29 -11.32
C VAL A 59 15.89 -21.13 -12.63
N ALA A 60 15.40 -20.26 -13.50
CA ALA A 60 16.05 -19.94 -14.77
C ALA A 60 17.23 -18.99 -14.56
N TRP A 61 17.04 -17.98 -13.72
CA TRP A 61 18.11 -17.07 -13.32
C TRP A 61 17.82 -16.40 -11.96
N THR A 62 18.87 -15.97 -11.30
CA THR A 62 18.82 -15.13 -10.11
C THR A 62 19.76 -13.95 -10.29
N TRP A 63 19.28 -12.74 -10.00
CA TRP A 63 20.11 -11.55 -9.94
C TRP A 63 20.03 -10.94 -8.54
N ASN A 64 21.18 -10.46 -8.01
CA ASN A 64 21.26 -9.82 -6.69
C ASN A 64 21.75 -8.39 -6.83
N ALA A 65 21.08 -7.45 -6.16
CA ALA A 65 21.43 -6.04 -6.22
C ALA A 65 22.72 -5.71 -5.46
N GLY A 66 23.06 -6.47 -4.42
CA GLY A 66 24.21 -6.26 -3.56
C GLY A 66 24.05 -5.09 -2.59
N ASP A 67 22.78 -4.66 -2.31
CA ASP A 67 22.54 -3.46 -1.52
C ASP A 67 21.50 -3.61 -0.38
N ALA A 68 21.13 -4.82 -0.01
CA ALA A 68 20.38 -5.09 1.21
C ALA A 68 21.20 -4.66 2.44
N ARG A 69 20.54 -4.05 3.42
CA ARG A 69 21.17 -3.58 4.66
C ARG A 69 20.38 -4.00 5.89
N GLY A 70 21.02 -4.73 6.79
CA GLY A 70 20.40 -5.22 8.02
C GLY A 70 19.14 -6.03 7.75
N ASP A 71 18.16 -5.95 8.66
CA ASP A 71 16.89 -6.67 8.58
C ASP A 71 15.70 -5.73 8.27
N SER A 72 15.97 -4.49 7.83
CA SER A 72 14.96 -3.45 7.63
C SER A 72 14.73 -3.05 6.18
N THR A 73 15.64 -3.40 5.26
CA THR A 73 15.47 -3.08 3.84
C THR A 73 14.56 -4.10 3.16
N GLN A 74 13.78 -3.63 2.18
CA GLN A 74 12.75 -4.43 1.48
C GLN A 74 12.76 -4.15 -0.01
N ILE A 75 12.28 -5.09 -0.81
CA ILE A 75 11.82 -4.84 -2.18
C ILE A 75 10.34 -5.19 -2.24
N GLN A 76 9.49 -4.22 -2.59
CA GLN A 76 8.06 -4.42 -2.82
C GLN A 76 7.69 -4.25 -4.30
N CYS A 77 8.69 -4.08 -5.16
CA CYS A 77 8.53 -3.75 -6.57
C CYS A 77 7.93 -4.91 -7.37
N ASN A 78 6.76 -4.69 -7.97
CA ASN A 78 6.28 -5.44 -9.11
C ASN A 78 7.03 -4.91 -10.35
N PRO A 79 7.93 -5.70 -10.98
CA PRO A 79 8.76 -5.21 -12.05
C PRO A 79 7.95 -5.01 -13.34
N LEU A 80 8.43 -4.12 -14.22
CA LEU A 80 7.95 -4.04 -15.59
C LEU A 80 8.83 -4.90 -16.49
N ILE A 81 8.22 -5.55 -17.47
CA ILE A 81 8.95 -6.22 -18.54
C ILE A 81 8.44 -5.68 -19.86
N ILE A 82 9.35 -5.10 -20.68
CA ILE A 82 9.01 -4.42 -21.93
C ILE A 82 10.08 -4.75 -22.95
N ASP A 83 9.68 -5.33 -24.08
CA ASP A 83 10.58 -5.71 -25.18
C ASP A 83 11.80 -6.51 -24.70
N GLY A 84 11.60 -7.47 -23.80
CA GLY A 84 12.66 -8.35 -23.28
C GLY A 84 13.59 -7.71 -22.25
N VAL A 85 13.26 -6.52 -21.73
CA VAL A 85 14.00 -5.85 -20.65
C VAL A 85 13.12 -5.79 -19.39
N LEU A 86 13.64 -6.31 -18.28
CA LEU A 86 13.03 -6.17 -16.96
C LEU A 86 13.53 -4.89 -16.29
N TYR A 87 12.60 -4.05 -15.84
CA TYR A 87 12.86 -2.86 -15.03
C TYR A 87 12.35 -3.07 -13.62
N GLY A 88 13.19 -2.83 -12.63
CA GLY A 88 12.83 -3.00 -11.22
C GLY A 88 13.58 -2.04 -10.30
N THR A 89 13.25 -2.09 -9.00
CA THR A 89 13.96 -1.30 -7.98
C THR A 89 14.66 -2.21 -6.97
N THR A 90 15.74 -1.71 -6.38
CA THR A 90 16.52 -2.41 -5.35
C THR A 90 16.11 -1.97 -3.94
N PRO A 91 16.61 -2.62 -2.86
CA PRO A 91 16.41 -2.17 -1.48
C PRO A 91 16.80 -0.71 -1.21
N GLN A 92 17.80 -0.18 -1.94
CA GLN A 92 18.25 1.22 -1.83
C GLN A 92 17.57 2.13 -2.87
N LEU A 93 16.45 1.70 -3.47
CA LEU A 93 15.66 2.43 -4.48
C LEU A 93 16.41 2.72 -5.79
N ARG A 94 17.53 2.04 -6.07
CA ARG A 94 18.15 2.09 -7.38
C ARG A 94 17.21 1.50 -8.42
N VAL A 95 17.12 2.12 -9.59
CA VAL A 95 16.39 1.54 -10.73
C VAL A 95 17.36 0.72 -11.56
N VAL A 96 16.97 -0.50 -11.90
CA VAL A 96 17.78 -1.42 -12.70
C VAL A 96 17.06 -1.88 -13.95
N ALA A 97 17.80 -2.09 -15.01
CA ALA A 97 17.35 -2.82 -16.20
C ALA A 97 18.14 -4.11 -16.35
N LEU A 98 17.42 -5.22 -16.49
CA LEU A 98 17.99 -6.54 -16.69
C LEU A 98 17.50 -7.10 -18.02
N ASP A 99 18.35 -7.88 -18.68
CA ASP A 99 17.92 -8.77 -19.76
C ASP A 99 16.93 -9.80 -19.18
N ALA A 100 15.69 -9.79 -19.63
CA ALA A 100 14.62 -10.56 -19.02
C ALA A 100 14.80 -12.09 -19.21
N GLY A 101 15.52 -12.53 -20.26
CA GLY A 101 15.80 -13.96 -20.51
C GLY A 101 16.91 -14.53 -19.63
N THR A 102 17.87 -13.69 -19.21
CA THR A 102 19.12 -14.16 -18.57
C THR A 102 19.40 -13.56 -17.20
N GLY A 103 18.69 -12.49 -16.81
CA GLY A 103 18.96 -11.74 -15.58
C GLY A 103 20.23 -10.89 -15.63
N ARG A 104 20.91 -10.77 -16.80
CA ARG A 104 22.10 -9.95 -16.95
C ARG A 104 21.76 -8.46 -16.81
N GLU A 105 22.45 -7.75 -15.91
CA GLU A 105 22.28 -6.30 -15.74
C GLU A 105 22.73 -5.54 -16.99
N LEU A 106 21.86 -4.66 -17.48
CA LEU A 106 22.11 -3.81 -18.64
C LEU A 106 22.57 -2.42 -18.20
N TRP A 107 21.88 -1.85 -17.22
CA TRP A 107 22.22 -0.58 -16.60
C TRP A 107 21.59 -0.45 -15.22
N ARG A 108 22.11 0.51 -14.44
CA ARG A 108 21.64 0.87 -13.11
C ARG A 108 21.64 2.38 -12.95
N TYR A 109 20.57 2.93 -12.38
CA TYR A 109 20.45 4.33 -12.00
C TYR A 109 20.35 4.44 -10.48
N GLU A 110 21.09 5.41 -9.90
CA GLU A 110 21.09 5.68 -8.46
C GLU A 110 20.44 7.04 -8.18
N PRO A 111 19.21 7.08 -7.62
CA PRO A 111 18.52 8.33 -7.33
C PRO A 111 19.17 9.01 -6.10
N GLN A 112 19.43 10.30 -6.21
CA GLN A 112 20.01 11.07 -5.11
C GLN A 112 18.96 11.36 -4.04
N GLY A 113 19.31 11.16 -2.75
CA GLY A 113 18.45 11.47 -1.62
C GLY A 113 17.19 10.59 -1.51
N ALA A 114 17.21 9.42 -2.13
CA ALA A 114 16.11 8.49 -2.10
C ALA A 114 15.94 7.88 -0.69
N THR A 115 14.70 7.89 -0.20
CA THR A 115 14.30 7.28 1.07
C THR A 115 12.94 6.60 0.92
N GLY A 116 12.67 5.60 1.75
CA GLY A 116 11.38 4.91 1.80
C GLY A 116 11.36 3.61 1.02
N LEU A 117 10.22 3.30 0.41
CA LEU A 117 9.93 2.07 -0.31
C LEU A 117 9.43 2.40 -1.72
N ASN A 118 9.56 1.46 -2.65
CA ASN A 118 8.97 1.55 -3.98
C ASN A 118 8.28 0.24 -4.34
N ARG A 119 7.05 0.33 -4.87
CA ARG A 119 6.23 -0.82 -5.26
C ARG A 119 6.23 -1.09 -6.75
N GLY A 120 6.81 -0.20 -7.55
CA GLY A 120 6.87 -0.39 -9.00
C GLY A 120 7.26 0.88 -9.73
N LEU A 121 7.21 0.80 -11.04
CA LEU A 121 7.61 1.81 -11.99
C LEU A 121 6.45 2.10 -12.95
N ALA A 122 6.45 3.26 -13.59
CA ALA A 122 5.56 3.56 -14.69
C ALA A 122 6.37 3.73 -15.98
N PHE A 123 5.82 3.28 -17.09
CA PHE A 123 6.43 3.40 -18.41
C PHE A 123 5.59 4.28 -19.33
N TRP A 124 6.26 5.12 -20.08
CA TRP A 124 5.65 5.91 -21.15
C TRP A 124 6.52 5.91 -22.41
N SER A 125 5.88 5.90 -23.57
CA SER A 125 6.57 6.01 -24.86
C SER A 125 5.67 6.66 -25.91
N ASP A 126 6.27 7.47 -26.79
CA ASP A 126 5.65 7.96 -28.04
C ASP A 126 6.26 7.31 -29.29
N GLY A 127 7.06 6.24 -29.09
CA GLY A 127 7.82 5.55 -30.13
C GLY A 127 9.25 6.08 -30.30
N ALA A 128 9.46 7.38 -30.24
CA ALA A 128 10.79 8.01 -30.31
C ALA A 128 11.47 8.04 -28.93
N GLU A 129 10.76 8.54 -27.95
CA GLU A 129 11.19 8.57 -26.55
C GLU A 129 10.59 7.41 -25.77
N ARG A 130 11.36 6.90 -24.80
CA ARG A 130 10.94 5.85 -23.87
C ARG A 130 11.38 6.24 -22.46
N ARG A 131 10.44 6.38 -21.55
CA ARG A 131 10.69 6.88 -20.20
C ARG A 131 10.24 5.90 -19.14
N ILE A 132 11.08 5.68 -18.13
CA ILE A 132 10.69 5.13 -16.84
C ILE A 132 10.44 6.31 -15.90
N LEU A 133 9.23 6.39 -15.34
CA LEU A 133 8.84 7.36 -14.33
C LEU A 133 8.69 6.64 -13.00
N PHE A 134 9.26 7.20 -11.94
CA PHE A 134 9.25 6.53 -10.64
C PHE A 134 9.34 7.50 -9.48
N GLY A 135 8.81 7.05 -8.33
CA GLY A 135 8.92 7.75 -7.06
C GLY A 135 10.14 7.31 -6.26
N ALA A 136 10.85 8.28 -5.68
CA ALA A 136 11.94 8.04 -4.74
C ALA A 136 11.89 9.09 -3.62
N GLY A 137 11.38 8.72 -2.44
CA GLY A 137 11.04 9.69 -1.40
C GLY A 137 9.98 10.69 -1.89
N PRO A 138 10.17 12.00 -1.71
CA PRO A 138 9.21 13.02 -2.15
C PRO A 138 9.33 13.38 -3.65
N TRP A 139 10.16 12.69 -4.42
CA TRP A 139 10.49 13.05 -5.79
C TRP A 139 9.85 12.11 -6.81
N LEU A 140 9.21 12.68 -7.82
CA LEU A 140 8.91 11.99 -9.09
C LEU A 140 10.05 12.27 -10.06
N GLN A 141 10.64 11.23 -10.64
CA GLN A 141 11.77 11.29 -11.55
C GLN A 141 11.46 10.63 -12.89
N ALA A 142 12.16 11.06 -13.94
CA ALA A 142 12.09 10.48 -15.27
C ALA A 142 13.48 10.11 -15.77
N ILE A 143 13.66 8.85 -16.21
CA ILE A 143 14.89 8.36 -16.82
C ILE A 143 14.62 7.79 -18.21
N ASP A 144 15.60 7.86 -19.10
CA ASP A 144 15.55 7.20 -20.40
C ASP A 144 15.61 5.69 -20.22
N ALA A 145 14.60 4.97 -20.68
CA ALA A 145 14.46 3.54 -20.47
C ALA A 145 15.56 2.70 -21.15
N ARG A 146 16.19 3.19 -22.20
CA ARG A 146 17.25 2.47 -22.92
C ARG A 146 18.61 2.58 -22.24
N THR A 147 18.87 3.72 -21.57
CA THR A 147 20.21 4.05 -21.09
C THR A 147 20.32 4.21 -19.57
N GLY A 148 19.19 4.31 -18.87
CA GLY A 148 19.15 4.61 -17.43
C GLY A 148 19.57 6.04 -17.07
N ARG A 149 19.73 6.94 -18.05
CA ARG A 149 20.14 8.31 -17.78
C ARG A 149 18.97 9.17 -17.37
N LEU A 150 19.21 10.04 -16.38
CA LEU A 150 18.23 11.04 -15.95
C LEU A 150 17.87 11.97 -17.09
N ILE A 151 16.58 12.26 -17.27
CA ILE A 151 16.07 13.21 -18.24
C ILE A 151 16.02 14.58 -17.56
N GLU A 152 17.10 15.35 -17.65
CA GLU A 152 17.29 16.61 -16.93
C GLU A 152 16.23 17.68 -17.25
N THR A 153 15.59 17.58 -18.42
CA THR A 153 14.50 18.48 -18.85
C THR A 153 13.16 18.22 -18.19
N PHE A 154 13.04 17.10 -17.44
CA PHE A 154 11.84 16.77 -16.70
C PHE A 154 11.83 17.48 -15.33
N GLY A 155 10.83 18.32 -15.07
CA GLY A 155 10.72 19.11 -13.86
C GLY A 155 11.92 20.04 -13.65
N ASN A 156 12.45 20.03 -12.44
CA ASN A 156 13.68 20.75 -12.09
C ASN A 156 14.84 19.74 -12.01
N GLN A 157 15.79 19.81 -12.95
CA GLN A 157 16.95 18.92 -13.01
C GLN A 157 16.57 17.42 -12.94
N GLY A 158 15.58 17.01 -13.74
CA GLY A 158 15.15 15.61 -13.88
C GLY A 158 14.13 15.14 -12.86
N ARG A 159 13.58 16.01 -12.01
CA ARG A 159 12.64 15.63 -10.94
C ARG A 159 11.59 16.69 -10.64
N VAL A 160 10.45 16.22 -10.12
CA VAL A 160 9.36 17.04 -9.60
C VAL A 160 9.27 16.82 -8.10
N ASP A 161 9.24 17.89 -7.31
CA ASP A 161 8.95 17.85 -5.87
C ASP A 161 7.44 17.64 -5.64
N LEU A 162 7.08 16.52 -5.05
CA LEU A 162 5.69 16.21 -4.72
C LEU A 162 5.16 17.00 -3.50
N GLY A 163 6.00 17.76 -2.81
CA GLY A 163 5.59 18.76 -1.84
C GLY A 163 5.04 20.03 -2.49
N GLU A 164 5.49 20.34 -3.70
CA GLU A 164 4.99 21.50 -4.44
C GLU A 164 3.54 21.30 -4.90
N GLY A 165 2.78 22.39 -4.96
CA GLY A 165 1.40 22.38 -5.45
C GLY A 165 0.38 21.75 -4.51
N LEU A 166 0.70 21.56 -3.23
CA LEU A 166 -0.25 21.10 -2.18
C LEU A 166 -1.04 22.26 -1.53
N GLU A 167 -0.83 23.50 -2.01
CA GLU A 167 -1.58 24.71 -1.65
C GLU A 167 -1.48 25.13 -0.18
N ARG A 168 -0.57 24.53 0.56
CA ARG A 168 -0.15 24.97 1.90
C ARG A 168 1.31 24.59 2.12
N ASP A 169 1.92 25.14 3.15
CA ASP A 169 3.28 24.77 3.52
C ASP A 169 3.29 23.36 4.11
N VAL A 170 4.12 22.49 3.50
CA VAL A 170 4.32 21.10 3.90
C VAL A 170 5.78 20.80 4.21
N SER A 171 6.60 21.85 4.39
CA SER A 171 8.03 21.73 4.68
C SER A 171 8.25 20.87 5.94
N GLY A 172 9.09 19.87 5.84
CA GLY A 172 9.37 18.93 6.92
C GLY A 172 8.32 17.85 7.17
N LEU A 173 7.17 17.89 6.50
CA LEU A 173 6.16 16.82 6.59
C LEU A 173 6.59 15.60 5.75
N ALA A 174 6.17 14.41 6.20
CA ALA A 174 6.43 13.18 5.48
C ALA A 174 5.61 13.14 4.17
N ILE A 175 6.31 13.03 3.04
CA ILE A 175 5.74 12.82 1.70
C ILE A 175 6.59 11.76 1.01
N GLN A 176 5.96 10.69 0.51
CA GLN A 176 6.66 9.59 -0.15
C GLN A 176 5.85 9.07 -1.34
N ALA A 177 6.49 8.92 -2.48
CA ALA A 177 5.93 8.28 -3.67
C ALA A 177 6.25 6.78 -3.65
N ASN A 178 5.57 6.01 -2.82
CA ASN A 178 5.84 4.58 -2.63
C ASN A 178 5.27 3.70 -3.75
N THR A 179 4.20 4.14 -4.40
CA THR A 179 3.53 3.40 -5.48
C THR A 179 3.66 4.20 -6.77
N PRO A 180 3.88 3.54 -7.90
CA PRO A 180 3.99 4.25 -9.17
C PRO A 180 2.69 4.97 -9.51
N GLY A 181 2.81 6.09 -10.21
CA GLY A 181 1.67 6.73 -10.84
C GLY A 181 1.10 5.88 -11.97
N VAL A 182 -0.09 6.21 -12.41
CA VAL A 182 -0.69 5.61 -13.60
C VAL A 182 -0.57 6.57 -14.79
N VAL A 183 -0.14 6.03 -15.93
CA VAL A 183 0.00 6.80 -17.16
C VAL A 183 -1.30 6.76 -17.97
N PHE A 184 -1.83 7.94 -18.29
CA PHE A 184 -2.93 8.13 -19.21
C PHE A 184 -2.52 9.09 -20.32
N ARG A 185 -2.34 8.60 -21.56
CA ARG A 185 -1.79 9.37 -22.68
C ARG A 185 -0.45 10.02 -22.30
N ASP A 186 -0.36 11.35 -22.32
CA ASP A 186 0.83 12.13 -21.99
C ASP A 186 0.83 12.66 -20.54
N LEU A 187 -0.01 12.09 -19.68
CA LEU A 187 -0.09 12.41 -18.25
C LEU A 187 0.36 11.24 -17.39
N ILE A 188 1.11 11.53 -16.32
CA ILE A 188 1.28 10.63 -15.19
C ILE A 188 0.49 11.17 -14.01
N VAL A 189 -0.45 10.37 -13.50
CA VAL A 189 -1.23 10.73 -12.31
C VAL A 189 -0.60 10.12 -11.09
N MET A 190 -0.31 10.95 -10.09
CA MET A 190 0.39 10.58 -8.88
C MET A 190 -0.52 10.65 -7.66
N GLY A 191 -0.48 9.60 -6.86
CA GLY A 191 -0.79 9.62 -5.44
C GLY A 191 0.49 9.69 -4.62
N MET A 192 0.37 9.66 -3.30
CA MET A 192 1.50 9.67 -2.38
C MET A 192 1.11 9.08 -1.02
N ARG A 193 2.09 8.62 -0.26
CA ARG A 193 1.94 8.36 1.16
C ARG A 193 2.32 9.62 1.94
N VAL A 194 1.52 9.95 2.95
CA VAL A 194 1.75 11.07 3.88
C VAL A 194 1.70 10.57 5.33
N GLY A 195 1.90 11.46 6.31
CA GLY A 195 1.79 11.10 7.73
C GLY A 195 0.38 10.65 8.12
N GLU A 196 0.28 9.74 9.07
CA GLU A 196 -0.97 9.14 9.57
C GLU A 196 -1.39 9.75 10.93
N GLY A 197 -0.60 10.71 11.44
CA GLY A 197 -0.84 11.38 12.73
C GLY A 197 -0.24 10.60 13.93
N PRO A 198 -0.40 11.10 15.18
CA PRO A 198 -1.04 12.36 15.58
C PRO A 198 -0.26 13.64 15.18
N ALA A 199 0.97 13.50 14.67
CA ALA A 199 1.73 14.61 14.11
C ALA A 199 1.04 15.22 12.88
N PRO A 200 1.33 16.47 12.52
CA PRO A 200 0.80 17.09 11.31
C PRO A 200 1.08 16.27 10.04
N SER A 201 0.13 16.25 9.13
CA SER A 201 0.20 15.51 7.88
C SER A 201 -0.06 16.41 6.68
N ALA A 202 0.60 16.10 5.55
CA ALA A 202 0.34 16.75 4.28
C ALA A 202 -1.03 16.32 3.72
N PRO A 203 -1.74 17.19 2.93
CA PRO A 203 -2.97 16.81 2.25
C PRO A 203 -2.66 15.83 1.11
N GLY A 204 -3.51 14.83 0.93
CA GLY A 204 -3.31 13.73 -0.01
C GLY A 204 -3.75 14.00 -1.46
N HIS A 205 -3.68 15.25 -1.94
CA HIS A 205 -4.18 15.64 -3.25
C HIS A 205 -3.67 14.76 -4.38
N ILE A 206 -4.57 14.38 -5.31
CA ILE A 206 -4.23 13.63 -6.52
C ILE A 206 -3.82 14.64 -7.60
N ARG A 207 -2.72 14.37 -8.30
CA ARG A 207 -2.15 15.33 -9.28
C ARG A 207 -1.69 14.64 -10.54
N ALA A 208 -1.97 15.24 -11.67
CA ALA A 208 -1.45 14.80 -12.96
C ALA A 208 -0.34 15.73 -13.45
N PHE A 209 0.73 15.13 -13.90
CA PHE A 209 1.88 15.83 -14.48
C PHE A 209 2.06 15.40 -15.93
N ASP A 210 2.49 16.33 -16.77
CA ASP A 210 2.89 16.04 -18.13
C ASP A 210 4.14 15.14 -18.12
N VAL A 211 4.11 14.02 -18.81
CA VAL A 211 5.20 13.00 -18.78
C VAL A 211 6.49 13.47 -19.43
N ARG A 212 6.45 14.48 -20.30
CA ARG A 212 7.64 15.04 -20.96
C ARG A 212 8.31 16.11 -20.13
N THR A 213 7.52 16.99 -19.52
CA THR A 213 8.02 18.21 -18.87
C THR A 213 7.97 18.18 -17.35
N GLY A 214 7.20 17.28 -16.74
CA GLY A 214 6.95 17.28 -15.29
C GLY A 214 6.03 18.41 -14.80
N ARG A 215 5.47 19.21 -15.72
CA ARG A 215 4.58 20.32 -15.36
C ARG A 215 3.25 19.77 -14.81
N LEU A 216 2.78 20.33 -13.69
CA LEU A 216 1.45 20.05 -13.14
C LEU A 216 0.37 20.49 -14.16
N VAL A 217 -0.52 19.57 -14.54
CA VAL A 217 -1.61 19.79 -15.48
C VAL A 217 -2.94 20.00 -14.76
N TRP A 218 -3.28 19.09 -13.85
CA TRP A 218 -4.47 19.23 -13.01
C TRP A 218 -4.24 18.64 -11.61
N ARG A 219 -5.11 19.03 -10.70
CA ARG A 219 -5.12 18.58 -9.31
C ARG A 219 -6.56 18.34 -8.85
N PHE A 220 -6.79 17.29 -8.08
CA PHE A 220 -8.00 17.06 -7.31
C PHE A 220 -7.69 17.17 -5.82
N ARG A 221 -8.44 18.03 -5.11
CA ARG A 221 -8.33 18.20 -3.66
C ARG A 221 -9.13 17.11 -2.95
N THR A 222 -8.45 16.20 -2.27
CA THR A 222 -9.09 15.12 -1.50
C THR A 222 -9.68 15.62 -0.18
N ILE A 223 -9.21 16.76 0.31
CA ILE A 223 -9.82 17.55 1.39
C ILE A 223 -10.34 18.83 0.72
N PRO A 224 -11.66 18.98 0.55
CA PRO A 224 -12.25 20.06 -0.23
C PRO A 224 -12.05 21.43 0.41
N HIS A 225 -11.88 22.44 -0.43
CA HIS A 225 -11.85 23.86 -0.05
C HIS A 225 -13.28 24.47 0.01
N PRO A 226 -13.46 25.66 0.61
CA PRO A 226 -14.75 26.34 0.64
C PRO A 226 -15.38 26.47 -0.75
N GLY A 227 -16.65 26.03 -0.85
CA GLY A 227 -17.40 26.02 -2.10
C GLY A 227 -17.22 24.81 -2.99
N GLU A 228 -16.34 23.87 -2.65
CA GLU A 228 -16.20 22.60 -3.36
C GLU A 228 -17.15 21.54 -2.76
N PRO A 229 -17.68 20.61 -3.56
CA PRO A 229 -18.51 19.52 -3.07
C PRO A 229 -17.75 18.64 -2.07
N GLY A 230 -18.38 18.32 -0.94
CA GLY A 230 -17.81 17.57 0.17
C GLY A 230 -17.22 18.43 1.29
N TYR A 231 -17.05 19.74 1.08
CA TYR A 231 -16.54 20.66 2.10
C TYR A 231 -17.39 20.62 3.39
N GLU A 232 -18.71 20.50 3.25
CA GLU A 232 -19.66 20.40 4.34
C GLU A 232 -19.49 19.17 5.24
N THR A 233 -18.71 18.19 4.81
CA THR A 233 -18.41 16.96 5.57
C THR A 233 -17.19 17.10 6.48
N TRP A 234 -16.62 18.30 6.55
CA TRP A 234 -15.43 18.64 7.34
C TRP A 234 -15.68 19.90 8.19
N PRO A 235 -14.93 20.10 9.27
CA PRO A 235 -14.83 21.42 9.90
C PRO A 235 -14.37 22.48 8.89
N ALA A 236 -14.87 23.71 9.04
CA ALA A 236 -14.65 24.79 8.08
C ALA A 236 -13.16 25.13 7.79
N ASP A 237 -12.27 24.84 8.74
CA ASP A 237 -10.83 25.09 8.65
C ASP A 237 -10.00 23.82 8.32
N ALA A 238 -10.65 22.65 8.11
CA ALA A 238 -9.98 21.38 7.92
C ALA A 238 -8.98 21.40 6.77
N TRP A 239 -9.32 22.03 5.64
CA TRP A 239 -8.45 22.17 4.48
C TRP A 239 -7.12 22.87 4.76
N GLN A 240 -7.05 23.69 5.81
CA GLN A 240 -5.82 24.38 6.22
C GLN A 240 -4.91 23.52 7.10
N ARG A 241 -5.45 22.54 7.84
CA ARG A 241 -4.72 21.85 8.91
C ARG A 241 -4.79 20.32 8.89
N ILE A 242 -5.84 19.73 8.33
CA ILE A 242 -5.95 18.26 8.27
C ILE A 242 -5.19 17.73 7.07
N GLY A 243 -4.54 16.58 7.22
CA GLY A 243 -3.86 15.85 6.18
C GLY A 243 -4.41 14.44 5.99
N GLY A 244 -3.65 13.56 5.35
CA GLY A 244 -4.14 12.25 4.94
C GLY A 244 -5.06 12.34 3.72
N ALA A 245 -6.08 11.50 3.64
CA ALA A 245 -6.97 11.36 2.50
C ALA A 245 -6.17 11.18 1.18
N ASN A 246 -5.20 10.32 1.19
CA ASN A 246 -4.18 10.17 0.15
C ASN A 246 -4.29 8.82 -0.58
N VAL A 247 -3.91 8.80 -1.84
CA VAL A 247 -3.77 7.55 -2.62
C VAL A 247 -2.35 7.03 -2.49
N TRP A 248 -2.15 6.02 -1.66
CA TRP A 248 -0.85 5.39 -1.42
C TRP A 248 -0.72 4.00 -2.04
N SER A 249 -1.83 3.43 -2.50
CA SER A 249 -1.95 2.01 -2.86
C SER A 249 -1.98 1.73 -4.38
N GLY A 250 -1.94 2.76 -5.22
CA GLY A 250 -2.02 2.65 -6.67
C GLY A 250 -3.39 3.01 -7.22
N MET A 251 -3.44 3.25 -8.52
CA MET A 251 -4.64 3.65 -9.27
C MET A 251 -4.77 2.79 -10.51
N THR A 252 -5.99 2.74 -11.07
CA THR A 252 -6.26 2.09 -12.35
C THR A 252 -6.94 3.05 -13.31
N VAL A 253 -6.80 2.83 -14.61
CA VAL A 253 -7.41 3.67 -15.63
C VAL A 253 -8.09 2.83 -16.71
N ASP A 254 -9.35 3.16 -16.99
CA ASP A 254 -10.07 2.73 -18.18
C ASP A 254 -9.75 3.72 -19.31
N GLU A 255 -8.81 3.34 -20.18
CA GLU A 255 -8.38 4.24 -21.26
C GLU A 255 -9.45 4.52 -22.29
N GLU A 256 -10.31 3.54 -22.55
CA GLU A 256 -11.40 3.66 -23.51
C GLU A 256 -12.40 4.72 -23.07
N ARG A 257 -12.73 4.71 -21.77
CA ARG A 257 -13.72 5.64 -21.17
C ARG A 257 -13.10 6.89 -20.58
N GLY A 258 -11.76 6.93 -20.46
CA GLY A 258 -11.05 8.03 -19.81
C GLY A 258 -11.34 8.13 -18.30
N LEU A 259 -11.66 7.03 -17.64
CA LEU A 259 -11.98 6.99 -16.21
C LEU A 259 -10.77 6.56 -15.39
N LEU A 260 -10.44 7.36 -14.39
CA LEU A 260 -9.37 7.10 -13.42
C LEU A 260 -9.98 6.72 -12.07
N PHE A 261 -9.58 5.57 -11.52
CA PHE A 261 -10.07 5.02 -10.26
C PHE A 261 -9.01 5.17 -9.18
N CYS A 262 -9.33 5.96 -8.16
CA CYS A 262 -8.44 6.38 -7.10
C CYS A 262 -8.92 5.84 -5.74
N PRO A 263 -8.26 4.85 -5.13
CA PRO A 263 -8.57 4.38 -3.79
C PRO A 263 -7.94 5.32 -2.77
N VAL A 264 -8.73 6.24 -2.24
CA VAL A 264 -8.30 7.27 -1.29
C VAL A 264 -8.34 6.70 0.13
N GLY A 265 -7.23 6.79 0.85
CA GLY A 265 -7.10 6.32 2.23
C GLY A 265 -7.65 7.26 3.28
N SER A 266 -7.35 6.98 4.53
CA SER A 266 -7.88 7.65 5.71
C SER A 266 -7.42 9.10 5.84
N ALA A 267 -8.19 9.89 6.59
CA ALA A 267 -7.79 11.22 7.03
C ALA A 267 -6.93 11.09 8.30
N ALA A 268 -5.86 11.89 8.43
CA ALA A 268 -5.08 11.95 9.66
C ALA A 268 -5.82 12.74 10.75
N PHE A 269 -5.77 12.36 11.95
CA PHE A 269 -5.11 11.25 12.62
C PHE A 269 -5.99 10.00 12.55
N ASP A 270 -5.40 8.85 12.25
CA ASP A 270 -6.16 7.62 11.92
C ASP A 270 -7.04 7.08 13.05
N PHE A 271 -6.69 7.35 14.33
CA PHE A 271 -7.33 6.70 15.48
C PHE A 271 -8.08 7.64 16.39
N TRP A 272 -8.08 8.94 16.07
CA TRP A 272 -8.88 9.96 16.76
C TRP A 272 -9.22 11.10 15.80
N GLY A 273 -10.50 11.36 15.66
CA GLY A 273 -11.06 12.33 14.71
C GLY A 273 -11.72 13.55 15.34
N GLY A 274 -11.54 13.79 16.65
CA GLY A 274 -12.19 14.91 17.34
C GLY A 274 -11.82 16.31 16.81
N ASN A 275 -10.80 16.41 15.97
CA ASN A 275 -10.46 17.64 15.26
C ASN A 275 -10.96 17.68 13.80
N ARG A 276 -11.65 16.62 13.33
CA ARG A 276 -12.14 16.48 11.96
C ARG A 276 -13.56 15.92 11.90
N HIS A 277 -14.45 16.36 12.79
CA HIS A 277 -15.84 15.88 12.82
C HIS A 277 -16.53 15.95 11.47
N GLY A 278 -17.40 14.99 11.19
CA GLY A 278 -18.12 14.82 9.93
C GLY A 278 -17.67 13.57 9.18
N ASP A 279 -18.26 13.29 8.03
CA ASP A 279 -18.00 12.08 7.24
C ASP A 279 -16.62 12.08 6.55
N ASN A 280 -15.97 13.25 6.41
CA ASN A 280 -14.63 13.46 5.86
C ASN A 280 -14.47 13.06 4.39
N LEU A 281 -15.37 13.45 3.49
CA LEU A 281 -15.19 13.25 2.05
C LEU A 281 -13.96 14.05 1.54
N TYR A 282 -13.02 13.46 0.78
CA TYR A 282 -13.07 12.14 0.11
C TYR A 282 -12.15 11.09 0.75
N ALA A 283 -11.93 11.14 2.06
CA ALA A 283 -11.21 10.05 2.73
C ALA A 283 -11.99 8.72 2.63
N ASN A 284 -11.26 7.61 2.63
CA ASN A 284 -11.78 6.24 2.56
C ASN A 284 -12.76 6.01 1.40
N CYS A 285 -12.45 6.57 0.23
CA CYS A 285 -13.31 6.52 -0.94
C CYS A 285 -12.69 5.76 -2.12
N LEU A 286 -13.51 5.07 -2.90
CA LEU A 286 -13.23 4.90 -4.32
C LEU A 286 -13.70 6.16 -5.04
N LEU A 287 -12.74 6.98 -5.45
CA LEU A 287 -13.00 8.22 -6.16
C LEU A 287 -12.73 8.00 -7.65
N VAL A 288 -13.67 8.32 -8.50
CA VAL A 288 -13.53 8.19 -9.95
C VAL A 288 -13.50 9.55 -10.62
N LEU A 289 -12.41 9.79 -11.33
CA LEU A 289 -12.14 11.05 -12.01
C LEU A 289 -12.10 10.86 -13.52
N ASP A 290 -12.40 11.93 -14.26
CA ASP A 290 -12.00 12.07 -15.66
C ASP A 290 -10.48 12.18 -15.71
N ALA A 291 -9.82 11.23 -16.35
CA ALA A 291 -8.36 11.11 -16.34
C ALA A 291 -7.64 12.27 -17.03
N ALA A 292 -8.29 12.96 -17.98
CA ALA A 292 -7.71 14.09 -18.71
C ALA A 292 -7.78 15.40 -17.92
N THR A 293 -8.80 15.57 -17.06
CA THR A 293 -9.12 16.86 -16.44
C THR A 293 -9.09 16.85 -14.90
N GLY A 294 -9.08 15.67 -14.28
CA GLY A 294 -9.20 15.52 -12.83
C GLY A 294 -10.59 15.83 -12.28
N ARG A 295 -11.59 16.05 -13.13
CA ARG A 295 -12.97 16.32 -12.71
C ARG A 295 -13.61 15.04 -12.15
N ARG A 296 -14.25 15.13 -10.97
CA ARG A 296 -14.97 13.99 -10.36
C ARG A 296 -16.14 13.55 -11.22
N VAL A 297 -16.20 12.24 -11.51
CA VAL A 297 -17.33 11.58 -12.18
C VAL A 297 -18.29 11.03 -11.12
N TRP A 298 -17.81 10.13 -10.28
CA TRP A 298 -18.56 9.61 -9.14
C TRP A 298 -17.59 9.21 -7.98
N HIS A 299 -18.14 8.87 -6.82
CA HIS A 299 -17.38 8.29 -5.71
C HIS A 299 -18.26 7.40 -4.85
N TYR A 300 -17.62 6.51 -4.10
CA TYR A 300 -18.26 5.76 -3.03
C TYR A 300 -17.35 5.79 -1.80
N GLN A 301 -17.89 6.17 -0.64
CA GLN A 301 -17.17 6.17 0.62
C GLN A 301 -17.38 4.86 1.36
N PHE A 302 -16.28 4.13 1.61
CA PHE A 302 -16.28 2.83 2.27
C PHE A 302 -16.44 2.95 3.78
N VAL A 303 -15.78 3.95 4.39
CA VAL A 303 -15.83 4.21 5.82
C VAL A 303 -16.00 5.71 6.03
N ARG A 304 -17.03 6.10 6.80
CA ARG A 304 -17.27 7.46 7.23
C ARG A 304 -16.51 7.70 8.52
N HIS A 305 -15.85 8.85 8.65
CA HIS A 305 -15.14 9.23 9.86
C HIS A 305 -14.28 8.08 10.41
N ASP A 306 -13.34 7.62 9.59
CA ASP A 306 -12.53 6.43 9.90
C ASP A 306 -11.66 6.64 11.15
N LEU A 307 -11.74 5.69 12.07
CA LEU A 307 -10.96 5.63 13.32
C LEU A 307 -10.19 4.31 13.45
N TRP A 308 -10.13 3.52 12.39
CA TRP A 308 -9.65 2.13 12.42
C TRP A 308 -8.57 1.84 11.37
N ASP A 309 -8.11 2.86 10.63
CA ASP A 309 -7.20 2.69 9.49
C ASP A 309 -7.76 1.68 8.45
N ARG A 310 -9.05 1.86 8.07
CA ARG A 310 -9.76 0.99 7.12
C ARG A 310 -9.66 1.48 5.68
N ASP A 311 -8.44 1.75 5.25
CA ASP A 311 -8.12 2.16 3.89
C ASP A 311 -8.58 1.17 2.82
N PRO A 312 -8.87 1.62 1.58
CA PRO A 312 -8.76 0.80 0.39
C PRO A 312 -7.28 0.62 0.01
N PRO A 313 -6.65 -0.56 0.30
CA PRO A 313 -5.20 -0.69 0.35
C PRO A 313 -4.54 -0.98 -1.00
N ALA A 314 -5.33 -1.19 -2.06
CA ALA A 314 -4.84 -1.67 -3.34
C ALA A 314 -5.49 -0.94 -4.52
N ALA A 315 -4.80 -0.95 -5.66
CA ALA A 315 -5.40 -0.54 -6.92
C ALA A 315 -6.67 -1.36 -7.22
N PRO A 316 -7.80 -0.73 -7.58
CA PRO A 316 -9.03 -1.47 -7.89
C PRO A 316 -8.89 -2.26 -9.18
N ASN A 317 -9.47 -3.47 -9.21
CA ASN A 317 -9.46 -4.29 -10.42
C ASN A 317 -10.61 -3.86 -11.35
N LEU A 318 -10.29 -3.49 -12.58
CA LEU A 318 -11.31 -3.34 -13.62
C LEU A 318 -11.59 -4.71 -14.23
N ILE A 319 -12.82 -5.18 -14.08
CA ILE A 319 -13.23 -6.53 -14.45
C ILE A 319 -14.56 -6.47 -15.24
N THR A 320 -14.80 -7.45 -16.07
CA THR A 320 -16.11 -7.67 -16.68
C THR A 320 -16.79 -8.81 -15.95
N ILE A 321 -18.00 -8.59 -15.47
CA ILE A 321 -18.83 -9.64 -14.88
C ILE A 321 -20.01 -9.94 -15.77
N ARG A 322 -20.51 -11.18 -15.71
CA ARG A 322 -21.62 -11.64 -16.52
C ARG A 322 -22.85 -11.94 -15.67
N ARG A 323 -23.96 -11.26 -15.95
CA ARG A 323 -25.26 -11.50 -15.30
C ARG A 323 -26.38 -11.51 -16.32
N ASP A 324 -27.26 -12.47 -16.23
CA ASP A 324 -28.40 -12.62 -17.11
C ASP A 324 -28.02 -12.56 -18.61
N GLY A 325 -26.90 -13.17 -18.96
CA GLY A 325 -26.33 -13.19 -20.31
C GLY A 325 -25.73 -11.86 -20.79
N ARG A 326 -25.60 -10.86 -19.94
CA ARG A 326 -25.03 -9.54 -20.26
C ARG A 326 -23.67 -9.36 -19.61
N ASP A 327 -22.74 -8.80 -20.35
CA ASP A 327 -21.44 -8.36 -19.84
C ASP A 327 -21.60 -6.96 -19.20
N ILE A 328 -21.18 -6.83 -17.96
CA ILE A 328 -21.26 -5.60 -17.18
C ILE A 328 -19.83 -5.12 -16.87
N PRO A 329 -19.45 -3.92 -17.33
CA PRO A 329 -18.15 -3.35 -16.95
C PRO A 329 -18.18 -2.98 -15.48
N ALA A 330 -17.38 -3.68 -14.67
CA ALA A 330 -17.34 -3.52 -13.24
C ALA A 330 -15.97 -3.05 -12.74
N VAL A 331 -15.96 -2.47 -11.57
CA VAL A 331 -14.76 -2.23 -10.76
C VAL A 331 -14.92 -2.91 -9.42
N ALA A 332 -13.92 -3.71 -9.03
CA ALA A 332 -13.88 -4.41 -7.75
C ALA A 332 -12.80 -3.80 -6.86
N GLN A 333 -13.17 -3.39 -5.65
CA GLN A 333 -12.24 -2.86 -4.65
C GLN A 333 -12.18 -3.78 -3.45
N VAL A 334 -11.02 -4.39 -3.22
CA VAL A 334 -10.71 -5.08 -1.97
C VAL A 334 -10.32 -4.08 -0.89
N THR A 335 -10.67 -4.35 0.36
CA THR A 335 -10.49 -3.39 1.47
C THR A 335 -9.77 -4.03 2.67
N LYS A 336 -9.16 -3.19 3.51
CA LYS A 336 -8.61 -3.62 4.82
C LYS A 336 -9.69 -4.23 5.72
N SER A 337 -10.95 -3.85 5.55
CA SER A 337 -12.09 -4.46 6.26
C SER A 337 -12.37 -5.91 5.84
N GLY A 338 -11.66 -6.45 4.84
CA GLY A 338 -11.86 -7.83 4.38
C GLY A 338 -13.09 -8.02 3.49
N HIS A 339 -13.60 -6.96 2.89
CA HIS A 339 -14.73 -6.97 1.97
C HIS A 339 -14.29 -6.65 0.54
N VAL A 340 -15.06 -7.13 -0.42
CA VAL A 340 -14.99 -6.72 -1.82
C VAL A 340 -16.22 -5.90 -2.15
N PHE A 341 -16.01 -4.64 -2.51
CA PHE A 341 -17.06 -3.79 -3.08
C PHE A 341 -17.00 -3.86 -4.60
N VAL A 342 -18.13 -4.02 -5.24
CA VAL A 342 -18.20 -4.14 -6.70
C VAL A 342 -19.22 -3.15 -7.23
N PHE A 343 -18.78 -2.29 -8.16
CA PHE A 343 -19.63 -1.23 -8.73
C PHE A 343 -19.64 -1.32 -10.26
N HIS A 344 -20.72 -0.82 -10.86
CA HIS A 344 -20.73 -0.51 -12.27
C HIS A 344 -19.70 0.59 -12.55
N ARG A 345 -18.78 0.33 -13.48
CA ARG A 345 -17.58 1.15 -13.71
C ARG A 345 -17.88 2.62 -14.03
N GLU A 346 -18.93 2.88 -14.78
CA GLU A 346 -19.29 4.22 -15.25
C GLU A 346 -20.19 5.00 -14.28
N THR A 347 -21.08 4.31 -13.59
CA THR A 347 -22.12 4.97 -12.78
C THR A 347 -21.85 4.97 -11.29
N GLY A 348 -20.99 4.03 -10.80
CA GLY A 348 -20.77 3.81 -9.38
C GLY A 348 -21.93 3.09 -8.67
N GLU A 349 -22.89 2.55 -9.42
CA GLU A 349 -23.97 1.77 -8.85
C GLU A 349 -23.43 0.46 -8.25
N PRO A 350 -23.75 0.15 -6.98
CA PRO A 350 -23.35 -1.12 -6.37
C PRO A 350 -23.98 -2.32 -7.09
N LEU A 351 -23.16 -3.30 -7.46
CA LEU A 351 -23.61 -4.50 -8.14
C LEU A 351 -24.00 -5.62 -7.17
N PHE A 352 -23.76 -5.45 -5.88
CA PHE A 352 -24.23 -6.33 -4.81
C PHE A 352 -24.87 -5.50 -3.70
N PRO A 353 -25.77 -6.08 -2.89
CA PRO A 353 -26.42 -5.36 -1.80
C PRO A 353 -25.43 -4.85 -0.77
N ILE A 354 -25.67 -3.63 -0.30
CA ILE A 354 -24.90 -2.96 0.76
C ILE A 354 -25.90 -2.56 1.85
N GLU A 355 -25.57 -2.90 3.10
CA GLU A 355 -26.40 -2.60 4.26
C GLU A 355 -25.70 -1.67 5.24
N GLU A 356 -26.49 -0.87 5.97
CA GLU A 356 -25.98 -0.04 7.07
C GLU A 356 -25.86 -0.86 8.35
N VAL A 357 -24.73 -0.70 9.04
CA VAL A 357 -24.45 -1.28 10.34
C VAL A 357 -24.23 -0.19 11.37
N LEU A 358 -24.75 -0.37 12.58
CA LEU A 358 -24.60 0.60 13.67
C LEU A 358 -23.16 0.61 14.20
N VAL A 359 -22.69 1.80 14.56
CA VAL A 359 -21.37 2.02 15.17
C VAL A 359 -21.56 2.45 16.63
N PRO A 360 -20.86 1.84 17.60
CA PRO A 360 -20.86 2.29 18.98
C PRO A 360 -20.28 3.70 19.10
N THR A 361 -20.80 4.49 20.07
CA THR A 361 -20.25 5.81 20.40
C THR A 361 -18.87 5.67 21.05
N SER A 362 -17.97 6.62 20.75
CA SER A 362 -16.68 6.72 21.43
C SER A 362 -16.84 7.36 22.81
N ASP A 363 -16.01 6.97 23.75
CA ASP A 363 -15.85 7.60 25.08
C ASP A 363 -14.57 8.44 25.18
N LEU A 364 -13.78 8.53 24.12
CA LEU A 364 -12.62 9.40 24.05
C LEU A 364 -13.07 10.87 24.00
N ALA A 365 -12.41 11.71 24.78
CA ALA A 365 -12.75 13.13 24.85
C ALA A 365 -12.66 13.82 23.48
N GLY A 366 -13.73 14.49 23.08
CA GLY A 366 -13.83 15.20 21.82
C GLY A 366 -14.10 14.34 20.58
N GLU A 367 -14.14 13.00 20.71
CA GLU A 367 -14.43 12.10 19.60
C GLU A 367 -15.95 11.92 19.38
N ALA A 368 -16.36 11.81 18.11
CA ALA A 368 -17.73 11.52 17.72
C ALA A 368 -17.73 10.56 16.50
N THR A 369 -18.03 9.29 16.75
CA THR A 369 -18.14 8.28 15.68
C THR A 369 -19.28 8.61 14.72
N ALA A 370 -19.10 8.27 13.43
CA ALA A 370 -20.26 8.21 12.53
C ALA A 370 -21.26 7.18 13.05
N PRO A 371 -22.57 7.48 13.06
CA PRO A 371 -23.56 6.60 13.70
C PRO A 371 -23.74 5.26 12.98
N THR A 372 -23.45 5.21 11.71
CA THR A 372 -23.53 4.01 10.87
C THR A 372 -22.38 3.91 9.88
N GLN A 373 -22.07 2.69 9.47
CA GLN A 373 -21.18 2.37 8.37
C GLN A 373 -21.91 1.49 7.35
N ARG A 374 -21.32 1.32 6.15
CA ARG A 374 -21.92 0.56 5.06
C ARG A 374 -21.04 -0.62 4.68
N LEU A 375 -21.59 -1.84 4.70
CA LEU A 375 -20.87 -3.05 4.34
C LEU A 375 -21.63 -3.83 3.27
N PRO A 376 -20.94 -4.42 2.29
CA PRO A 376 -21.58 -5.33 1.33
C PRO A 376 -21.92 -6.63 2.06
N THR A 377 -23.12 -7.15 1.79
CA THR A 377 -23.56 -8.44 2.30
C THR A 377 -23.15 -9.59 1.37
N LYS A 378 -22.77 -9.23 0.14
CA LYS A 378 -22.30 -10.16 -0.89
C LYS A 378 -21.27 -9.46 -1.79
N PRO A 379 -20.14 -10.13 -2.17
CA PRO A 379 -19.66 -11.40 -1.62
C PRO A 379 -19.51 -11.37 -0.09
N ALA A 380 -19.58 -12.53 0.54
CA ALA A 380 -19.25 -12.63 1.97
C ALA A 380 -17.80 -12.14 2.22
N PRO A 381 -17.47 -11.60 3.40
CA PRO A 381 -16.12 -11.10 3.66
C PRO A 381 -15.07 -12.20 3.53
N PHE A 382 -13.92 -11.84 2.96
CA PHE A 382 -12.80 -12.77 2.78
C PHE A 382 -11.87 -12.86 4.01
N ALA A 383 -12.09 -12.02 5.00
CA ALA A 383 -11.47 -12.11 6.33
C ALA A 383 -12.55 -12.24 7.40
N ARG A 384 -12.24 -12.90 8.52
CA ARG A 384 -13.14 -12.98 9.68
C ARG A 384 -13.40 -11.58 10.25
N GLN A 385 -14.62 -11.36 10.74
CA GLN A 385 -15.09 -10.05 11.16
C GLN A 385 -15.26 -9.91 12.69
N LEU A 386 -15.30 -11.02 13.41
CA LEU A 386 -15.51 -11.03 14.85
C LEU A 386 -14.38 -11.79 15.57
N PHE A 387 -13.94 -11.23 16.69
CA PHE A 387 -13.00 -11.86 17.61
C PHE A 387 -13.67 -12.03 18.97
N THR A 388 -14.10 -13.23 19.26
CA THR A 388 -14.73 -13.62 20.54
C THR A 388 -13.81 -14.54 21.33
N ALA A 389 -14.19 -14.89 22.56
CA ALA A 389 -13.46 -15.87 23.35
C ALA A 389 -13.37 -17.27 22.68
N GLU A 390 -14.29 -17.59 21.76
CA GLU A 390 -14.29 -18.82 20.98
C GLU A 390 -13.20 -18.84 19.92
N GLU A 391 -12.84 -17.66 19.39
CA GLU A 391 -11.80 -17.48 18.36
C GLU A 391 -10.38 -17.48 18.96
N ILE A 392 -10.24 -17.43 20.28
CA ILE A 392 -8.93 -17.43 20.93
C ILE A 392 -8.22 -18.75 20.66
N THR A 393 -6.92 -18.67 20.38
CA THR A 393 -6.04 -19.83 20.14
C THR A 393 -6.26 -20.95 21.16
N ASP A 394 -6.29 -22.17 20.67
CA ASP A 394 -6.38 -23.40 21.46
C ASP A 394 -5.15 -24.28 21.26
N ARG A 395 -4.05 -23.70 20.84
CA ARG A 395 -2.79 -24.37 20.52
C ARG A 395 -2.24 -25.18 21.71
N THR A 396 -2.32 -24.62 22.91
CA THR A 396 -2.16 -25.33 24.19
C THR A 396 -3.09 -24.73 25.25
N PRO A 397 -3.44 -25.48 26.31
CA PRO A 397 -4.23 -24.96 27.44
C PRO A 397 -3.59 -23.70 28.08
N GLU A 398 -2.25 -23.68 28.20
CA GLU A 398 -1.48 -22.58 28.80
C GLU A 398 -1.56 -21.31 27.93
N THR A 399 -1.33 -21.42 26.62
CA THR A 399 -1.43 -20.30 25.70
C THR A 399 -2.84 -19.74 25.65
N ARG A 400 -3.87 -20.61 25.61
CA ARG A 400 -5.27 -20.20 25.66
C ARG A 400 -5.59 -19.40 26.93
N ARG A 401 -5.17 -19.91 28.11
CA ARG A 401 -5.41 -19.21 29.38
C ARG A 401 -4.77 -17.84 29.41
N ALA A 402 -3.49 -17.73 29.03
CA ALA A 402 -2.78 -16.46 29.02
C ALA A 402 -3.41 -15.45 28.06
N VAL A 403 -3.88 -15.88 26.89
CA VAL A 403 -4.59 -15.02 25.95
C VAL A 403 -5.96 -14.60 26.50
N LEU A 404 -6.71 -15.53 27.12
CA LEU A 404 -8.01 -15.22 27.76
C LEU A 404 -7.86 -14.17 28.86
N GLU A 405 -6.82 -14.25 29.70
CA GLU A 405 -6.55 -13.28 30.75
C GLU A 405 -6.25 -11.87 30.18
N ARG A 406 -5.55 -11.78 29.06
CA ARG A 406 -5.32 -10.52 28.35
C ARG A 406 -6.59 -10.01 27.69
N PHE A 407 -7.32 -10.89 26.98
CA PHE A 407 -8.57 -10.59 26.30
C PHE A 407 -9.63 -10.00 27.25
N ALA A 408 -9.74 -10.56 28.47
CA ALA A 408 -10.70 -10.10 29.47
C ALA A 408 -10.46 -8.64 29.98
N ARG A 409 -9.27 -8.08 29.71
CA ARG A 409 -8.92 -6.69 30.09
C ARG A 409 -9.17 -5.70 28.97
N LEU A 410 -9.48 -6.18 27.77
CA LEU A 410 -9.72 -5.35 26.58
C LEU A 410 -11.21 -5.09 26.42
N ARG A 411 -11.53 -4.02 25.71
CA ARG A 411 -12.92 -3.72 25.34
C ARG A 411 -13.50 -4.88 24.52
N PRO A 412 -14.75 -5.30 24.79
CA PRO A 412 -15.41 -6.32 23.96
C PRO A 412 -15.39 -5.95 22.48
N HIS A 413 -14.98 -6.89 21.65
CA HIS A 413 -14.81 -6.61 20.23
C HIS A 413 -16.16 -6.45 19.52
N THR A 414 -16.27 -5.37 18.77
CA THR A 414 -17.23 -5.18 17.66
C THR A 414 -16.46 -4.68 16.45
N PHE A 415 -16.94 -4.97 15.25
CA PHE A 415 -16.19 -4.68 14.02
C PHE A 415 -15.79 -3.18 13.87
N PHE A 416 -16.68 -2.27 14.25
CA PHE A 416 -16.44 -0.84 14.35
C PHE A 416 -16.40 -0.34 15.80
N GLY A 417 -15.85 -1.14 16.71
CA GLY A 417 -15.60 -0.70 18.09
C GLY A 417 -14.57 0.44 18.09
N PRO A 418 -14.91 1.64 18.64
CA PRO A 418 -13.99 2.77 18.60
C PRO A 418 -12.74 2.49 19.43
N PRO A 419 -11.60 3.13 19.09
CA PRO A 419 -10.40 3.10 19.90
C PRO A 419 -10.66 3.51 21.34
N SER A 420 -9.92 2.93 22.30
CA SER A 420 -10.13 3.15 23.73
C SER A 420 -8.81 3.15 24.52
N VAL A 421 -8.86 3.71 25.72
CA VAL A 421 -7.71 3.71 26.65
C VAL A 421 -7.43 2.28 27.17
N GLU A 422 -8.47 1.49 27.44
CA GLU A 422 -8.33 0.10 27.91
C GLU A 422 -7.69 -0.81 26.88
N GLY A 423 -7.83 -0.46 25.61
CA GLY A 423 -7.42 -1.25 24.46
C GLY A 423 -8.58 -1.87 23.70
N THR A 424 -8.57 -1.66 22.41
CA THR A 424 -9.56 -2.15 21.46
C THR A 424 -8.92 -3.20 20.56
N ILE A 425 -9.58 -4.32 20.36
CA ILE A 425 -9.16 -5.32 19.38
C ILE A 425 -9.60 -4.82 18.00
N ILE A 426 -8.65 -4.77 17.06
CA ILE A 426 -8.89 -4.50 15.64
C ILE A 426 -8.75 -5.83 14.90
N PHE A 427 -9.85 -6.27 14.25
CA PHE A 427 -9.89 -7.54 13.54
C PHE A 427 -10.83 -7.49 12.32
N PRO A 428 -10.33 -7.77 11.09
CA PRO A 428 -8.91 -7.94 10.77
C PRO A 428 -8.10 -6.74 11.22
N GLY A 429 -6.80 -6.92 11.47
CA GLY A 429 -5.92 -5.91 12.04
C GLY A 429 -5.57 -4.77 11.07
N PHE A 430 -4.56 -3.98 11.39
CA PHE A 430 -4.16 -2.81 10.58
C PHE A 430 -3.56 -3.19 9.23
N ASP A 431 -2.93 -4.36 9.11
CA ASP A 431 -2.54 -4.92 7.81
C ASP A 431 -3.78 -5.32 6.96
N GLY A 432 -4.97 -5.23 7.57
CA GLY A 432 -6.24 -5.46 6.90
C GLY A 432 -6.49 -6.91 6.51
N GLY A 433 -7.66 -7.16 5.96
CA GLY A 433 -7.96 -8.38 5.21
C GLY A 433 -7.15 -8.40 3.92
N ALA A 434 -7.14 -7.30 3.16
CA ALA A 434 -6.26 -7.10 1.99
C ALA A 434 -5.19 -6.06 2.25
N GLU A 435 -4.12 -6.13 1.46
CA GLU A 435 -2.95 -5.26 1.48
C GLU A 435 -2.60 -4.73 0.09
N TRP A 436 -1.54 -3.92 -0.05
CA TRP A 436 -1.16 -3.23 -1.29
C TRP A 436 -0.97 -4.15 -2.51
N GLY A 437 -0.69 -5.42 -2.29
CA GLY A 437 -0.57 -6.39 -3.37
C GLY A 437 -1.87 -6.64 -4.12
N GLY A 438 -3.01 -6.27 -3.52
CA GLY A 438 -4.32 -6.32 -4.16
C GLY A 438 -4.79 -7.73 -4.51
N ALA A 439 -5.61 -7.80 -5.54
CA ALA A 439 -6.21 -9.03 -6.02
C ALA A 439 -5.93 -9.24 -7.51
N ALA A 440 -5.88 -10.50 -7.96
CA ALA A 440 -5.87 -10.83 -9.37
C ALA A 440 -7.30 -11.08 -9.86
N ALA A 441 -7.58 -10.72 -11.11
CA ALA A 441 -8.88 -10.94 -11.74
C ALA A 441 -8.69 -11.60 -13.11
N ASP A 442 -9.46 -12.65 -13.40
CA ASP A 442 -9.40 -13.30 -14.69
C ASP A 442 -10.58 -12.92 -15.62
N PRO A 443 -10.51 -13.23 -16.93
CA PRO A 443 -11.57 -12.93 -17.88
C PRO A 443 -12.89 -13.68 -17.61
N ASP A 444 -12.88 -14.70 -16.75
CA ASP A 444 -14.08 -15.44 -16.37
C ASP A 444 -14.88 -14.73 -15.26
N GLY A 445 -14.42 -13.58 -14.78
CA GLY A 445 -15.04 -12.80 -13.72
C GLY A 445 -14.74 -13.31 -12.31
N ILE A 446 -13.63 -14.03 -12.15
CA ILE A 446 -13.17 -14.55 -10.87
C ILE A 446 -12.11 -13.62 -10.29
N LEU A 447 -12.27 -13.28 -9.01
CA LEU A 447 -11.32 -12.48 -8.23
C LEU A 447 -10.55 -13.38 -7.25
N TYR A 448 -9.23 -13.26 -7.25
CA TYR A 448 -8.34 -14.01 -6.38
C TYR A 448 -7.64 -13.05 -5.40
N VAL A 449 -7.88 -13.22 -4.11
CA VAL A 449 -7.35 -12.33 -3.07
C VAL A 449 -6.74 -13.11 -1.91
N ASN A 450 -5.53 -12.74 -1.51
CA ASN A 450 -4.95 -13.21 -0.25
C ASN A 450 -5.41 -12.34 0.91
N SER A 451 -5.48 -12.93 2.10
CA SER A 451 -6.02 -12.26 3.28
C SER A 451 -5.19 -12.52 4.52
N ASN A 452 -5.07 -11.48 5.35
CA ASN A 452 -4.59 -11.59 6.72
C ASN A 452 -5.75 -11.83 7.70
N GLU A 453 -5.53 -12.75 8.63
CA GLU A 453 -6.47 -13.14 9.67
C GLU A 453 -5.85 -12.88 11.06
N MET A 454 -5.23 -11.71 11.21
CA MET A 454 -4.49 -11.31 12.41
C MET A 454 -5.31 -10.33 13.24
N ALA A 455 -5.39 -10.58 14.54
CA ALA A 455 -5.92 -9.60 15.49
C ALA A 455 -4.80 -8.68 16.01
N TRP A 456 -5.13 -7.40 16.19
CA TRP A 456 -4.22 -6.39 16.72
C TRP A 456 -4.87 -5.71 17.93
N ILE A 457 -4.05 -5.09 18.78
CA ILE A 457 -4.53 -4.33 19.95
C ILE A 457 -4.09 -2.87 19.76
N LEU A 458 -5.06 -1.98 19.82
CA LEU A 458 -4.88 -0.54 19.82
C LEU A 458 -5.32 0.00 21.18
N SER A 459 -4.41 0.67 21.90
CA SER A 459 -4.76 1.44 23.09
C SER A 459 -4.41 2.90 22.89
N MET A 460 -5.33 3.77 23.26
CA MET A 460 -5.11 5.20 23.23
C MET A 460 -4.41 5.65 24.51
N ILE A 461 -3.49 6.61 24.35
CA ILE A 461 -2.69 7.17 25.45
C ILE A 461 -3.03 8.65 25.57
N GLU A 462 -3.49 9.07 26.74
CA GLU A 462 -3.71 10.50 27.02
C GLU A 462 -2.37 11.24 27.02
N SER A 463 -2.25 12.26 26.19
CA SER A 463 -1.03 13.07 26.04
C SER A 463 -0.94 14.23 27.06
N GLY A 464 -1.99 14.46 27.86
CA GLY A 464 -2.07 15.57 28.82
C GLY A 464 -1.30 15.38 30.14
N GLY A 465 -0.75 14.20 30.42
CA GLY A 465 -0.04 13.88 31.67
C GLY A 465 1.49 14.04 31.63
N ALA A 466 2.04 14.61 30.56
CA ALA A 466 3.49 14.78 30.42
C ALA A 466 4.03 15.78 31.44
N THR A 467 5.12 15.39 32.12
CA THR A 467 5.79 16.21 33.15
C THR A 467 6.89 17.10 32.58
N SER A 468 7.31 16.88 31.33
CA SER A 468 8.34 17.64 30.64
C SER A 468 8.01 17.84 29.16
N LEU A 469 8.68 18.79 28.50
CA LEU A 469 8.57 19.00 27.06
C LEU A 469 9.04 17.77 26.29
N GLY A 470 10.14 17.15 26.72
CA GLY A 470 10.68 15.96 26.08
C GLY A 470 9.72 14.79 26.13
N GLN A 471 9.12 14.54 27.29
CA GLN A 471 8.09 13.51 27.46
C GLN A 471 6.84 13.81 26.62
N GLN A 472 6.41 15.07 26.58
CA GLN A 472 5.25 15.48 25.76
C GLN A 472 5.52 15.20 24.28
N VAL A 473 6.63 15.65 23.75
CA VAL A 473 7.01 15.41 22.34
C VAL A 473 7.13 13.92 22.05
N TYR A 474 7.71 13.15 22.97
CA TYR A 474 7.82 11.71 22.87
C TYR A 474 6.43 11.04 22.75
N LEU A 475 5.55 11.31 23.68
CA LEU A 475 4.20 10.73 23.70
C LEU A 475 3.41 11.08 22.42
N GLN A 476 3.52 12.31 21.95
CA GLN A 476 2.79 12.78 20.78
C GLN A 476 3.32 12.27 19.45
N ASN A 477 4.63 12.02 19.33
CA ASN A 477 5.27 11.81 18.03
C ASN A 477 6.03 10.47 17.92
N CYS A 478 6.45 9.88 19.02
CA CYS A 478 7.34 8.71 19.01
C CYS A 478 6.70 7.46 19.61
N ALA A 479 5.86 7.63 20.65
CA ALA A 479 5.26 6.52 21.40
C ALA A 479 4.36 5.64 20.53
N GLY A 480 3.77 6.19 19.46
CA GLY A 480 2.98 5.45 18.50
C GLY A 480 3.70 4.24 17.88
N CYS A 481 4.98 4.39 17.61
CA CYS A 481 5.82 3.29 17.11
C CYS A 481 6.63 2.61 18.22
N HIS A 482 7.28 3.41 19.08
CA HIS A 482 8.26 2.91 20.05
C HIS A 482 7.66 2.46 21.40
N GLY A 483 6.32 2.58 21.57
CA GLY A 483 5.61 2.30 22.83
C GLY A 483 5.73 3.43 23.86
N ALA A 484 4.73 3.59 24.74
CA ALA A 484 4.80 4.56 25.82
C ALA A 484 5.93 4.25 26.81
N ASP A 485 6.27 2.98 26.95
CA ASP A 485 7.36 2.44 27.76
C ASP A 485 8.73 2.42 27.07
N ARG A 486 8.81 2.87 25.83
CA ARG A 486 10.01 2.89 24.98
C ARG A 486 10.55 1.50 24.62
N ALA A 487 9.77 0.43 24.83
CA ALA A 487 10.22 -0.95 24.59
C ALA A 487 10.38 -1.27 23.09
N GLY A 488 9.79 -0.48 22.19
CA GLY A 488 9.78 -0.75 20.76
C GLY A 488 8.81 -1.89 20.39
N ASN A 489 8.91 -2.34 19.16
CA ASN A 489 8.13 -3.47 18.65
C ASN A 489 8.98 -4.33 17.73
N ALA A 490 9.56 -5.40 18.25
CA ALA A 490 10.44 -6.30 17.50
C ALA A 490 9.73 -6.95 16.30
N ALA A 491 8.45 -7.28 16.44
CA ALA A 491 7.65 -7.87 15.35
C ALA A 491 7.42 -6.91 14.18
N ALA A 492 7.44 -5.59 14.44
CA ALA A 492 7.35 -4.54 13.43
C ALA A 492 8.74 -3.98 13.03
N SER A 493 9.84 -4.58 13.50
CA SER A 493 11.22 -4.08 13.30
C SER A 493 11.44 -2.67 13.86
N ILE A 494 10.70 -2.31 14.92
CA ILE A 494 10.84 -1.03 15.60
C ILE A 494 11.72 -1.23 16.83
N PRO A 495 12.90 -0.60 16.89
CA PRO A 495 13.85 -0.83 17.96
C PRO A 495 13.37 -0.26 19.30
N SER A 496 13.74 -0.91 20.40
CA SER A 496 13.59 -0.34 21.73
C SER A 496 14.43 0.93 21.86
N LEU A 497 13.89 1.93 22.54
CA LEU A 497 14.59 3.17 22.92
C LEU A 497 14.99 3.19 24.40
N VAL A 498 14.75 2.08 25.11
CA VAL A 498 15.25 1.91 26.49
C VAL A 498 16.78 1.87 26.44
N ASN A 499 17.42 2.61 27.35
CA ASN A 499 18.88 2.76 27.43
C ASN A 499 19.52 3.22 26.10
N LEU A 500 18.87 4.18 25.41
CA LEU A 500 19.34 4.66 24.11
C LEU A 500 20.78 5.24 24.19
N GLN A 501 21.15 5.84 25.33
CA GLN A 501 22.50 6.41 25.60
C GLN A 501 23.62 5.39 25.51
N GLU A 502 23.34 4.08 25.60
CA GLU A 502 24.34 3.02 25.42
C GLU A 502 24.63 2.72 23.95
N ARG A 503 23.79 3.22 23.03
CA ARG A 503 23.79 2.87 21.59
C ARG A 503 24.00 4.05 20.66
N LEU A 504 23.58 5.24 21.04
CA LEU A 504 23.69 6.45 20.22
C LEU A 504 24.19 7.61 21.05
N THR A 505 25.04 8.45 20.43
CA THR A 505 25.38 9.77 21.01
C THR A 505 24.17 10.73 20.79
N ARG A 506 24.20 11.87 21.48
CA ARG A 506 23.21 12.93 21.34
C ARG A 506 23.08 13.41 19.88
N GLU A 507 24.20 13.66 19.24
CA GLU A 507 24.30 14.12 17.86
C GLU A 507 23.70 13.08 16.90
N GLN A 508 24.00 11.80 17.10
CA GLN A 508 23.45 10.70 16.30
C GLN A 508 21.94 10.58 16.50
N ALA A 509 21.45 10.71 17.73
CA ALA A 509 20.02 10.67 18.02
C ALA A 509 19.29 11.87 17.39
N LEU A 510 19.86 13.08 17.47
CA LEU A 510 19.32 14.28 16.81
C LEU A 510 19.29 14.13 15.28
N GLU A 511 20.34 13.54 14.70
CA GLU A 511 20.36 13.27 13.26
C GLU A 511 19.26 12.31 12.86
N VAL A 512 19.07 11.20 13.59
CA VAL A 512 18.01 10.23 13.33
C VAL A 512 16.62 10.86 13.48
N VAL A 513 16.39 11.63 14.54
CA VAL A 513 15.12 12.34 14.72
C VAL A 513 14.88 13.34 13.59
N THR A 514 15.89 14.08 13.16
CA THR A 514 15.73 15.12 12.14
C THR A 514 15.53 14.54 10.73
N LYS A 515 16.31 13.53 10.36
CA LYS A 515 16.36 13.01 8.96
C LYS A 515 15.54 11.73 8.76
N GLY A 516 15.12 11.09 9.85
CA GLY A 516 14.55 9.74 9.79
C GLY A 516 15.62 8.67 9.58
N ARG A 517 15.22 7.40 9.68
CA ARG A 517 16.11 6.25 9.43
C ARG A 517 15.27 5.03 9.06
N ALA A 518 15.57 4.40 7.93
CA ALA A 518 14.82 3.23 7.45
C ALA A 518 13.31 3.51 7.35
N VAL A 519 12.48 2.82 8.12
CA VAL A 519 11.02 3.04 8.17
C VAL A 519 10.59 4.22 9.06
N MET A 520 11.51 4.73 9.90
CA MET A 520 11.24 5.90 10.74
C MET A 520 11.19 7.17 9.88
N PRO A 521 10.10 7.93 9.88
CA PRO A 521 10.00 9.16 9.11
C PRO A 521 10.88 10.27 9.69
N PRO A 522 11.24 11.30 8.90
CA PRO A 522 11.91 12.48 9.40
C PRO A 522 10.99 13.34 10.26
N TRP A 523 11.50 13.86 11.37
CA TRP A 523 10.79 14.75 12.28
C TRP A 523 11.33 16.18 12.22
N GLY A 524 11.84 16.59 11.06
CA GLY A 524 12.43 17.90 10.81
C GLY A 524 11.46 19.07 11.03
N PHE A 525 10.13 18.81 11.02
CA PHE A 525 9.11 19.81 11.33
C PHE A 525 9.00 20.18 12.82
N LEU A 526 9.52 19.35 13.75
CA LEU A 526 9.64 19.73 15.15
C LEU A 526 10.62 20.88 15.27
N SER A 527 10.33 21.84 16.13
CA SER A 527 11.30 22.91 16.45
C SER A 527 12.59 22.32 17.01
N GLU A 528 13.69 23.06 16.90
CA GLU A 528 14.97 22.63 17.48
C GLU A 528 14.82 22.31 18.97
N ALA A 529 14.12 23.17 19.72
CA ALA A 529 13.85 22.95 21.15
C ALA A 529 13.07 21.66 21.42
N GLN A 530 12.11 21.29 20.55
CA GLN A 530 11.38 20.04 20.67
C GLN A 530 12.24 18.82 20.35
N ARG A 531 13.07 18.89 19.29
CA ARG A 531 13.99 17.80 18.97
C ARG A 531 15.04 17.59 20.06
N GLU A 532 15.61 18.69 20.57
CA GLU A 532 16.55 18.65 21.69
C GLU A 532 15.92 18.08 22.95
N ALA A 533 14.69 18.51 23.29
CA ALA A 533 13.98 18.03 24.46
C ALA A 533 13.64 16.53 24.37
N VAL A 534 13.14 16.04 23.22
CA VAL A 534 12.80 14.61 23.08
C VAL A 534 14.06 13.75 23.10
N VAL A 535 15.15 14.20 22.50
CA VAL A 535 16.44 13.48 22.56
C VAL A 535 16.97 13.45 23.98
N GLY A 536 16.93 14.56 24.70
CA GLY A 536 17.30 14.61 26.11
C GLY A 536 16.48 13.65 26.97
N HIS A 537 15.14 13.63 26.77
CA HIS A 537 14.25 12.67 27.42
C HIS A 537 14.63 11.20 27.14
N LEU A 538 14.95 10.88 25.89
CA LEU A 538 15.35 9.52 25.49
C LEU A 538 16.71 9.10 26.04
N LEU A 539 17.63 10.06 26.22
CA LEU A 539 18.96 9.82 26.78
C LEU A 539 18.99 9.86 28.30
N GLY A 540 17.84 10.15 28.96
CA GLY A 540 17.76 10.25 30.42
C GLY A 540 18.41 11.48 30.99
N GLU A 541 18.54 12.57 30.22
CA GLU A 541 19.11 13.83 30.67
C GLU A 541 18.12 14.61 31.60
N PRO A 542 18.59 15.53 32.46
CA PRO A 542 17.72 16.36 33.27
C PRO A 542 16.75 17.18 32.40
N GLU A 543 15.45 17.01 32.60
CA GLU A 543 14.43 17.66 31.80
C GLU A 543 13.97 18.98 32.42
N THR A 544 13.79 20.01 31.58
CA THR A 544 13.16 21.26 31.99
C THR A 544 11.64 21.11 31.97
N ARG A 545 10.96 21.60 33.04
CA ARG A 545 9.50 21.62 33.09
C ARG A 545 8.95 22.44 31.93
N PRO A 546 7.87 21.99 31.24
CA PRO A 546 7.23 22.81 30.21
C PRO A 546 6.86 24.19 30.79
N PRO A 547 7.01 25.27 30.02
CA PRO A 547 6.57 26.58 30.48
C PRO A 547 5.04 26.55 30.74
N PRO A 548 4.57 27.20 31.80
CA PRO A 548 3.14 27.23 32.10
C PRO A 548 2.36 27.88 30.94
N PRO A 549 1.10 27.47 30.70
CA PRO A 549 0.26 28.09 29.68
C PRO A 549 0.21 29.61 29.88
N GLY A 550 0.59 30.38 28.85
CA GLY A 550 0.60 31.83 28.88
C GLY A 550 1.93 32.51 29.19
N ALA A 551 3.03 31.79 29.39
CA ALA A 551 4.36 32.41 29.54
C ALA A 551 4.79 33.11 28.22
N PRO A 552 5.40 34.34 28.31
CA PRO A 552 5.92 35.02 27.13
C PRO A 552 7.00 34.17 26.44
N LYS A 553 6.87 33.98 25.11
CA LYS A 553 7.88 33.29 24.32
C LYS A 553 9.16 34.12 24.26
N PRO A 554 10.35 33.47 24.36
CA PRO A 554 11.61 34.13 23.98
C PRO A 554 11.53 34.59 22.52
N ALA A 555 12.10 35.75 22.20
CA ALA A 555 12.16 36.26 20.84
C ALA A 555 12.98 35.29 19.95
N GLU A 556 12.33 34.68 18.97
CA GLU A 556 12.94 33.72 18.06
C GLU A 556 13.66 34.44 16.88
N PRO A 557 14.80 33.89 16.38
CA PRO A 557 15.42 34.39 15.17
C PRO A 557 14.44 34.26 13.98
N GLY A 558 14.42 35.23 13.06
CA GLY A 558 13.42 35.38 11.98
C GLY A 558 13.35 34.25 10.92
N TRP A 559 14.06 33.14 11.07
CA TRP A 559 13.97 31.94 10.26
C TRP A 559 13.22 30.78 10.94
N ALA A 560 12.87 30.93 12.23
CA ALA A 560 12.18 29.93 13.04
C ALA A 560 10.65 29.98 12.91
N THR A 561 10.12 30.45 11.80
CA THR A 561 8.69 30.77 11.67
C THR A 561 7.83 29.69 11.05
N TYR A 562 8.34 28.45 10.85
CA TYR A 562 7.45 27.36 10.45
C TYR A 562 7.12 26.44 11.63
N ILE A 563 6.01 26.77 12.30
CA ILE A 563 5.29 25.81 13.13
C ILE A 563 4.19 25.23 12.25
N PRO A 564 4.16 23.90 11.99
CA PRO A 564 3.01 23.27 11.34
C PRO A 564 1.71 23.76 11.97
N ASP A 565 0.66 23.87 11.17
CA ASP A 565 -0.61 24.44 11.60
C ASP A 565 -1.18 23.81 12.88
N ALA A 566 -0.84 22.55 13.16
CA ALA A 566 -1.16 21.86 14.42
C ALA A 566 -0.56 22.54 15.69
N HIS A 567 0.45 23.38 15.53
CA HIS A 567 1.11 24.10 16.64
C HIS A 567 0.91 25.62 16.59
N LYS A 568 0.11 26.10 15.63
CA LYS A 568 -0.32 27.51 15.65
C LYS A 568 -1.19 27.77 16.88
N PRO A 569 -1.10 28.96 17.49
CA PRO A 569 -2.02 29.32 18.58
C PRO A 569 -3.47 29.14 18.13
N GLY A 570 -4.22 28.29 18.82
CA GLY A 570 -5.63 28.00 18.52
C GLY A 570 -5.92 26.69 17.80
N ILE A 571 -4.90 25.93 17.33
CA ILE A 571 -5.10 24.56 16.84
C ILE A 571 -4.82 23.60 18.02
N PRO A 572 -5.83 22.86 18.51
CA PRO A 572 -5.63 21.91 19.60
C PRO A 572 -4.71 20.78 19.15
N THR A 573 -3.66 20.53 19.91
CA THR A 573 -2.91 19.26 19.81
C THR A 573 -3.86 18.12 20.14
N PRO A 574 -3.86 17.00 19.39
CA PRO A 574 -4.67 15.85 19.73
C PRO A 574 -4.44 15.44 21.20
N PRO A 575 -5.50 15.26 22.01
CA PRO A 575 -5.35 14.89 23.42
C PRO A 575 -4.89 13.45 23.60
N TYR A 576 -4.85 12.70 22.52
CA TYR A 576 -4.44 11.30 22.48
C TYR A 576 -3.34 11.05 21.47
N THR A 577 -2.47 10.11 21.83
CA THR A 577 -1.63 9.30 20.92
C THR A 577 -2.02 7.84 21.09
N HIS A 578 -1.27 6.92 20.52
CA HIS A 578 -1.61 5.49 20.58
C HIS A 578 -0.37 4.61 20.84
N THR A 579 -0.60 3.36 21.23
CA THR A 579 0.45 2.37 21.53
C THR A 579 1.16 1.82 20.28
N GLY A 580 0.78 2.25 19.09
CA GLY A 580 1.32 1.72 17.83
C GLY A 580 0.60 0.46 17.37
N TYR A 581 1.21 -0.15 16.36
CA TYR A 581 0.68 -1.30 15.64
C TYR A 581 1.10 -2.60 16.33
N ASN A 582 0.31 -3.04 17.34
CA ASN A 582 0.64 -4.19 18.18
C ASN A 582 -0.18 -5.42 17.80
N ARG A 583 0.47 -6.44 17.25
CA ARG A 583 -0.16 -7.75 17.00
C ARG A 583 -0.60 -8.37 18.31
N PHE A 584 -1.81 -8.94 18.33
CA PHE A 584 -2.25 -9.75 19.45
C PHE A 584 -1.69 -11.16 19.31
N LEU A 585 -0.59 -11.41 20.02
CA LEU A 585 0.13 -12.69 20.00
C LEU A 585 -0.06 -13.45 21.31
N ASP A 586 0.07 -14.76 21.24
CA ASP A 586 0.19 -15.62 22.41
C ASP A 586 1.61 -15.54 23.04
N PRO A 587 1.86 -16.12 24.20
CA PRO A 587 3.18 -16.08 24.85
C PRO A 587 4.33 -16.67 24.03
N ASP A 588 4.05 -17.55 23.07
CA ASP A 588 5.05 -18.18 22.22
C ASP A 588 5.30 -17.39 20.92
N GLY A 589 4.59 -16.25 20.73
CA GLY A 589 4.75 -15.35 19.58
C GLY A 589 3.89 -15.71 18.37
N TYR A 590 2.97 -16.66 18.48
CA TYR A 590 1.99 -16.95 17.44
C TYR A 590 0.73 -16.08 17.60
N PRO A 591 -0.08 -15.93 16.53
CA PRO A 591 -1.33 -15.18 16.63
C PRO A 591 -2.25 -15.69 17.74
N ALA A 592 -2.79 -14.78 18.53
CA ALA A 592 -3.71 -15.07 19.62
C ALA A 592 -5.05 -15.67 19.15
N VAL A 593 -5.34 -15.57 17.88
CA VAL A 593 -6.53 -16.12 17.22
C VAL A 593 -6.27 -17.54 16.71
N LYS A 594 -7.31 -18.38 16.67
CA LYS A 594 -7.24 -19.69 15.98
C LYS A 594 -6.87 -19.53 14.51
N PRO A 595 -6.13 -20.50 13.93
CA PRO A 595 -5.93 -20.51 12.49
C PRO A 595 -7.28 -20.64 11.72
N PRO A 596 -7.32 -20.28 10.39
CA PRO A 596 -6.18 -19.85 9.58
C PRO A 596 -5.73 -18.44 9.91
N TRP A 597 -4.40 -18.17 9.83
CA TRP A 597 -3.82 -16.84 10.04
C TRP A 597 -3.56 -16.06 8.76
N GLY A 598 -3.69 -16.74 7.64
CA GLY A 598 -3.66 -16.19 6.29
C GLY A 598 -4.33 -17.14 5.33
N THR A 599 -5.06 -16.59 4.35
CA THR A 599 -5.81 -17.36 3.36
C THR A 599 -5.57 -16.84 1.95
N LEU A 600 -5.83 -17.71 0.97
CA LEU A 600 -6.00 -17.36 -0.44
C LEU A 600 -7.41 -17.76 -0.85
N ASN A 601 -8.11 -16.84 -1.50
CA ASN A 601 -9.54 -16.95 -1.78
C ASN A 601 -9.81 -16.76 -3.27
N ALA A 602 -10.74 -17.52 -3.85
CA ALA A 602 -11.30 -17.30 -5.18
C ALA A 602 -12.79 -17.01 -5.06
N ILE A 603 -13.20 -15.85 -5.59
CA ILE A 603 -14.55 -15.33 -5.50
C ILE A 603 -15.09 -15.12 -6.92
N ASN A 604 -16.20 -15.77 -7.26
CA ASN A 604 -16.88 -15.57 -8.52
C ASN A 604 -17.73 -14.29 -8.44
N LEU A 605 -17.30 -13.20 -9.05
CA LEU A 605 -18.01 -11.93 -9.01
C LEU A 605 -19.26 -11.91 -9.92
N ASN A 606 -19.45 -12.90 -10.79
CA ASN A 606 -20.71 -13.04 -11.52
C ASN A 606 -21.86 -13.40 -10.58
N THR A 607 -21.57 -14.17 -9.53
CA THR A 607 -22.56 -14.68 -8.57
C THR A 607 -22.38 -14.12 -7.15
N GLY A 608 -21.17 -13.68 -6.81
CA GLY A 608 -20.75 -13.28 -5.46
C GLY A 608 -20.49 -14.46 -4.52
N GLU A 609 -20.30 -15.67 -5.04
CA GLU A 609 -20.03 -16.87 -4.27
C GLU A 609 -18.55 -17.25 -4.30
N TYR A 610 -18.07 -17.92 -3.26
CA TYR A 610 -16.74 -18.50 -3.23
C TYR A 610 -16.65 -19.73 -4.11
N LEU A 611 -15.58 -19.84 -4.89
CA LEU A 611 -15.18 -21.09 -5.51
C LEU A 611 -14.39 -21.95 -4.52
N TRP A 612 -13.46 -21.34 -3.83
CA TRP A 612 -12.64 -22.00 -2.81
C TRP A 612 -11.96 -20.97 -1.89
N ARG A 613 -11.53 -21.46 -0.71
CA ARG A 613 -10.69 -20.75 0.27
C ARG A 613 -9.70 -21.76 0.85
N VAL A 614 -8.41 -21.41 0.87
CA VAL A 614 -7.35 -22.27 1.39
C VAL A 614 -6.38 -21.48 2.28
N PRO A 615 -5.72 -22.10 3.27
CA PRO A 615 -4.65 -21.47 4.02
C PRO A 615 -3.48 -21.09 3.10
N LEU A 616 -2.90 -19.90 3.30
CA LEU A 616 -1.72 -19.42 2.60
C LEU A 616 -0.51 -19.36 3.53
N GLY A 617 0.50 -20.17 3.25
CA GLY A 617 1.68 -20.31 4.08
C GLY A 617 1.50 -21.31 5.24
N GLU A 618 2.56 -21.53 5.97
CA GLU A 618 2.60 -22.39 7.15
C GLU A 618 3.71 -21.97 8.11
N PHE A 619 3.62 -22.42 9.35
CA PHE A 619 4.74 -22.45 10.28
C PHE A 619 5.30 -23.89 10.26
N PRO A 620 6.47 -24.13 9.65
CA PRO A 620 6.99 -25.50 9.45
C PRO A 620 7.14 -26.28 10.75
N GLU A 621 7.50 -25.60 11.84
CA GLU A 621 7.66 -26.21 13.17
C GLU A 621 6.32 -26.66 13.78
N LEU A 622 5.20 -26.02 13.43
CA LEU A 622 3.87 -26.45 13.84
C LEU A 622 3.40 -27.62 12.98
N THR A 623 3.63 -27.55 11.68
CA THR A 623 3.29 -28.64 10.74
C THR A 623 4.06 -29.92 11.08
N ALA A 624 5.34 -29.82 11.44
CA ALA A 624 6.16 -30.94 11.89
C ALA A 624 5.64 -31.60 13.18
N ARG A 625 4.89 -30.86 14.00
CA ARG A 625 4.22 -31.35 15.21
C ARG A 625 2.81 -31.92 14.96
N GLY A 626 2.41 -32.04 13.68
CA GLY A 626 1.12 -32.60 13.27
C GLY A 626 -0.03 -31.57 13.29
N ILE A 627 0.24 -30.27 13.49
CA ILE A 627 -0.77 -29.22 13.37
C ILE A 627 -1.02 -28.96 11.87
N PRO A 628 -2.27 -28.90 11.40
CA PRO A 628 -2.57 -28.58 9.99
C PRO A 628 -1.98 -27.25 9.57
N LYS A 629 -1.81 -27.02 8.24
CA LYS A 629 -1.36 -25.72 7.69
C LYS A 629 -2.18 -24.58 8.28
N THR A 630 -1.49 -23.68 8.96
CA THR A 630 -2.13 -22.57 9.69
C THR A 630 -2.36 -21.33 8.84
N GLY A 631 -1.74 -21.27 7.67
CA GLY A 631 -1.52 -19.97 7.04
C GLY A 631 -0.54 -19.11 7.83
N THR A 632 -0.12 -18.00 7.24
CA THR A 632 0.70 -16.98 7.91
C THR A 632 0.20 -15.60 7.53
N GLU A 633 0.62 -14.59 8.29
CA GLU A 633 0.59 -13.21 7.84
C GLU A 633 1.25 -13.09 6.45
N ASN A 634 0.70 -12.26 5.58
CA ASN A 634 1.13 -12.21 4.18
C ASN A 634 1.01 -10.80 3.59
N TYR A 635 1.92 -10.46 2.65
CA TYR A 635 1.99 -9.20 1.93
C TYR A 635 2.34 -9.46 0.47
N GLY A 636 1.99 -8.54 -0.43
CA GLY A 636 2.03 -8.76 -1.86
C GLY A 636 0.75 -9.39 -2.36
N GLY A 637 0.63 -9.63 -3.65
CA GLY A 637 -0.56 -10.15 -4.28
C GLY A 637 -0.30 -11.34 -5.20
N PRO A 638 -1.37 -12.08 -5.59
CA PRO A 638 -1.27 -13.12 -6.60
C PRO A 638 -1.21 -12.55 -8.01
N ILE A 639 -0.73 -13.36 -8.94
CA ILE A 639 -1.01 -13.23 -10.37
C ILE A 639 -1.72 -14.49 -10.85
N VAL A 640 -2.53 -14.35 -11.91
CA VAL A 640 -3.20 -15.48 -12.56
C VAL A 640 -2.82 -15.55 -14.04
N THR A 641 -2.69 -16.76 -14.58
CA THR A 641 -2.27 -16.98 -15.97
C THR A 641 -3.31 -17.75 -16.77
N ALA A 642 -3.33 -17.54 -18.09
CA ALA A 642 -4.17 -18.30 -19.01
C ALA A 642 -3.87 -19.80 -18.95
N GLY A 643 -2.66 -20.20 -18.53
CA GLY A 643 -2.28 -21.59 -18.25
C GLY A 643 -3.04 -22.24 -17.09
N GLY A 644 -3.88 -21.49 -16.36
CA GLY A 644 -4.72 -22.06 -15.30
C GLY A 644 -4.07 -22.06 -13.92
N LEU A 645 -3.05 -21.26 -13.71
CA LEU A 645 -2.28 -21.19 -12.47
C LEU A 645 -2.38 -19.81 -11.80
N LEU A 646 -2.31 -19.83 -10.46
CA LEU A 646 -2.06 -18.67 -9.61
C LEU A 646 -0.64 -18.77 -9.07
N PHE A 647 0.14 -17.69 -9.16
CA PHE A 647 1.46 -17.61 -8.55
C PHE A 647 1.46 -16.55 -7.44
N ILE A 648 2.00 -16.88 -6.27
CA ILE A 648 2.08 -15.97 -5.14
C ILE A 648 3.28 -16.31 -4.22
N GLY A 649 4.01 -15.29 -3.77
CA GLY A 649 4.96 -15.39 -2.66
C GLY A 649 4.27 -15.06 -1.35
N ALA A 650 4.26 -13.78 -0.98
CA ALA A 650 3.46 -13.15 0.08
C ALA A 650 3.67 -13.69 1.52
N SER A 651 3.74 -14.99 1.73
CA SER A 651 3.69 -15.61 3.05
C SER A 651 5.02 -15.53 3.82
N LYS A 652 4.92 -15.46 5.15
CA LYS A 652 6.06 -15.34 6.06
C LYS A 652 7.05 -16.52 5.96
N ASP A 653 6.60 -17.67 5.50
CA ASP A 653 7.45 -18.86 5.32
C ASP A 653 8.39 -18.79 4.11
N GLU A 654 8.41 -17.66 3.39
CA GLU A 654 9.32 -17.34 2.28
C GLU A 654 9.26 -18.34 1.12
N HIS A 655 8.09 -18.96 0.87
CA HIS A 655 7.89 -19.83 -0.28
C HIS A 655 7.13 -19.11 -1.40
N PHE A 656 7.62 -19.28 -2.63
CA PHE A 656 6.87 -18.96 -3.82
C PHE A 656 6.07 -20.18 -4.24
N ARG A 657 4.79 -20.01 -4.56
CA ARG A 657 3.82 -21.10 -4.78
C ARG A 657 3.08 -20.94 -6.08
N ALA A 658 2.69 -22.06 -6.66
CA ALA A 658 1.71 -22.15 -7.72
C ALA A 658 0.49 -22.96 -7.26
N PHE A 659 -0.70 -22.39 -7.48
CA PHE A 659 -1.98 -23.03 -7.17
C PHE A 659 -2.78 -23.25 -8.45
N ASP A 660 -3.55 -24.34 -8.52
CA ASP A 660 -4.59 -24.53 -9.52
C ASP A 660 -5.71 -23.49 -9.31
N ARG A 661 -5.98 -22.66 -10.32
CA ARG A 661 -6.93 -21.54 -10.19
C ARG A 661 -8.38 -21.99 -9.92
N ARG A 662 -8.77 -23.21 -10.33
CA ARG A 662 -10.13 -23.72 -10.20
C ARG A 662 -10.38 -24.36 -8.85
N THR A 663 -9.36 -24.96 -8.23
CA THR A 663 -9.52 -25.78 -7.02
C THR A 663 -8.82 -25.21 -5.78
N GLY A 664 -7.90 -24.26 -5.95
CA GLY A 664 -7.05 -23.77 -4.86
C GLY A 664 -5.99 -24.78 -4.39
N ARG A 665 -5.81 -25.91 -5.11
CA ARG A 665 -4.80 -26.90 -4.74
C ARG A 665 -3.40 -26.37 -5.04
N GLU A 666 -2.50 -26.37 -4.01
CA GLU A 666 -1.06 -26.11 -4.19
C GLU A 666 -0.44 -27.22 -5.06
N LEU A 667 0.16 -26.84 -6.18
CA LEU A 667 0.75 -27.76 -7.16
C LEU A 667 2.26 -27.74 -7.12
N TRP A 668 2.87 -26.60 -6.75
CA TRP A 668 4.30 -26.42 -6.72
C TRP A 668 4.67 -25.35 -5.70
N ARG A 669 5.85 -25.46 -5.11
CA ARG A 669 6.46 -24.43 -4.26
C ARG A 669 7.98 -24.48 -4.33
N HIS A 670 8.59 -23.31 -4.14
CA HIS A 670 10.04 -23.13 -4.06
C HIS A 670 10.40 -22.18 -2.92
N LYS A 671 11.42 -22.55 -2.13
CA LYS A 671 11.94 -21.69 -1.06
C LYS A 671 12.77 -20.56 -1.66
N LEU A 672 12.40 -19.32 -1.39
CA LEU A 672 13.09 -18.13 -1.87
C LEU A 672 14.31 -17.78 -0.98
N PRO A 673 15.30 -17.02 -1.50
CA PRO A 673 16.46 -16.59 -0.72
C PRO A 673 16.09 -15.60 0.39
N ALA A 674 14.98 -14.89 0.27
CA ALA A 674 14.32 -14.05 1.27
C ALA A 674 12.82 -13.94 0.95
N GLY A 675 12.01 -13.39 1.86
CA GLY A 675 10.57 -13.27 1.64
C GLY A 675 10.20 -12.53 0.36
N GLY A 676 9.35 -13.13 -0.46
CA GLY A 676 8.83 -12.57 -1.71
C GLY A 676 7.55 -11.78 -1.46
N TYR A 677 7.66 -10.59 -0.88
CA TYR A 677 6.50 -9.75 -0.51
C TYR A 677 6.08 -8.77 -1.62
N ALA A 678 6.70 -8.85 -2.78
CA ALA A 678 6.26 -8.17 -3.99
C ALA A 678 5.24 -9.02 -4.75
N THR A 679 4.37 -8.38 -5.54
CA THR A 679 3.54 -9.08 -6.53
C THR A 679 4.44 -9.59 -7.66
N PRO A 680 4.33 -10.86 -8.07
CA PRO A 680 5.10 -11.41 -9.18
C PRO A 680 4.75 -10.77 -10.53
N ALA A 681 5.51 -11.11 -11.58
CA ALA A 681 5.19 -10.80 -12.97
C ALA A 681 5.38 -12.05 -13.84
N SER A 682 4.57 -12.19 -14.92
CA SER A 682 4.73 -13.27 -15.91
C SER A 682 4.91 -12.67 -17.30
N TYR A 683 5.91 -13.14 -18.03
CA TYR A 683 6.31 -12.61 -19.33
C TYR A 683 6.91 -13.69 -20.22
N GLU A 684 7.10 -13.37 -21.50
CA GLU A 684 7.82 -14.24 -22.45
C GLU A 684 9.16 -13.61 -22.87
N ALA A 685 10.22 -14.39 -22.87
CA ALA A 685 11.50 -14.02 -23.46
C ALA A 685 12.08 -15.22 -24.22
N GLY A 686 12.51 -15.00 -25.47
CA GLY A 686 13.09 -16.07 -26.32
C GLY A 686 12.14 -17.25 -26.58
N GLY A 687 10.83 -17.03 -26.59
CA GLY A 687 9.82 -18.08 -26.79
C GLY A 687 9.51 -18.92 -25.55
N ARG A 688 10.04 -18.55 -24.37
CA ARG A 688 9.80 -19.22 -23.09
C ARG A 688 9.01 -18.30 -22.18
N GLN A 689 8.02 -18.86 -21.46
CA GLN A 689 7.34 -18.17 -20.38
C GLN A 689 8.16 -18.19 -19.10
N PHE A 690 8.30 -17.03 -18.48
CA PHE A 690 8.92 -16.83 -17.18
C PHE A 690 7.89 -16.32 -16.17
N VAL A 691 8.15 -16.64 -14.90
CA VAL A 691 7.51 -15.99 -13.76
C VAL A 691 8.60 -15.47 -12.82
N VAL A 692 8.61 -14.17 -12.55
CA VAL A 692 9.65 -13.51 -11.74
C VAL A 692 9.05 -12.90 -10.48
N ILE A 693 9.83 -12.95 -9.38
CA ILE A 693 9.46 -12.33 -8.11
C ILE A 693 10.66 -11.63 -7.48
N ALA A 694 10.42 -10.46 -6.88
CA ALA A 694 11.41 -9.78 -6.06
C ALA A 694 11.42 -10.35 -4.63
N CYS A 695 12.60 -10.71 -4.14
CA CYS A 695 12.82 -11.36 -2.84
C CYS A 695 13.49 -10.37 -1.89
N GLY A 696 12.74 -9.38 -1.39
CA GLY A 696 13.24 -8.31 -0.56
C GLY A 696 13.22 -8.59 0.95
N GLY A 697 12.38 -9.51 1.42
CA GLY A 697 12.27 -9.80 2.85
C GLY A 697 12.05 -8.57 3.71
N GLY A 698 12.67 -8.53 4.89
CA GLY A 698 12.74 -7.36 5.79
C GLY A 698 11.41 -6.92 6.40
N LYS A 699 10.38 -7.78 6.39
CA LYS A 699 9.08 -7.56 6.98
C LYS A 699 8.66 -8.81 7.78
N MET A 700 7.74 -8.68 8.72
CA MET A 700 7.27 -9.79 9.58
C MET A 700 8.39 -10.51 10.36
N GLY A 701 9.53 -9.86 10.59
CA GLY A 701 10.69 -10.46 11.26
C GLY A 701 11.50 -11.42 10.38
N THR A 702 11.32 -11.43 9.05
CA THR A 702 12.17 -12.16 8.11
C THR A 702 13.40 -11.33 7.72
N LYS A 703 14.47 -12.01 7.30
CA LYS A 703 15.70 -11.33 6.88
C LYS A 703 15.48 -10.49 5.63
N SER A 704 16.23 -9.40 5.50
CA SER A 704 16.31 -8.62 4.26
C SER A 704 16.99 -9.42 3.14
N GLY A 705 16.55 -9.16 1.91
CA GLY A 705 17.10 -9.70 0.69
C GLY A 705 17.17 -8.64 -0.40
N ASP A 706 17.82 -8.99 -1.52
CA ASP A 706 18.02 -8.10 -2.65
C ASP A 706 17.97 -8.81 -4.00
N ALA A 707 17.30 -9.95 -4.06
CA ALA A 707 17.26 -10.78 -5.25
C ALA A 707 16.00 -10.56 -6.10
N TYR A 708 16.15 -10.70 -7.41
CA TYR A 708 15.08 -11.07 -8.34
C TYR A 708 15.31 -12.52 -8.75
N VAL A 709 14.28 -13.35 -8.66
CA VAL A 709 14.35 -14.78 -9.03
C VAL A 709 13.30 -15.06 -10.09
N ALA A 710 13.73 -15.55 -11.24
CA ALA A 710 12.86 -15.94 -12.34
C ALA A 710 12.84 -17.47 -12.50
N PHE A 711 11.65 -17.96 -12.77
CA PHE A 711 11.37 -19.39 -12.97
C PHE A 711 10.85 -19.63 -14.38
N ALA A 712 11.25 -20.74 -14.99
CA ALA A 712 10.77 -21.19 -16.27
C ALA A 712 10.77 -22.73 -16.35
N LEU A 713 10.12 -23.30 -17.36
CA LEU A 713 10.27 -24.71 -17.66
C LEU A 713 11.69 -24.97 -18.21
N PRO A 714 12.27 -26.15 -17.96
CA PRO A 714 13.55 -26.57 -18.60
C PRO A 714 13.52 -26.41 -20.12
N GLU A 715 14.68 -26.18 -20.71
CA GLU A 715 14.87 -26.15 -22.17
C GLU A 715 14.62 -27.51 -22.82
#